data_5f09f3b8890ad420402d2807db85d78d
#
_entry.id   5f09f3b8890ad420402d2807db85d78d
#
_cell.length_a   1.000
_cell.length_b   1.000
_cell.length_c   1.000
_cell.angle_alpha   90.00
_cell.angle_beta   90.00
_cell.angle_gamma   90.00
#
_symmetry.space_group_name_H-M   'P 1'
#
loop_
_entity.id
_entity.type
_entity.pdbx_description
1 polymer ?
#
loop_
_entity_poly.entity_id
_entity_poly.type
_entity_poly.pdbx_seq_one_letter_code
_entity_poly.pdbx_strand_id
1 'polypeptide(L)'
;IGETIVNLMLTYDKIKIPAECKAVTKINILASQGLLTQDLVDILHALRKTRNKAAHNGYENIKEGQSLLPMTHSLCEWFMQTYGDWQYENHKFVLPTEAEAKTITIQDDKDAEEKLLADAERIAAAAKALAADERRKRALAAASQRQKSEAETRYLIDEQLRKVGWQADTENLRYSKGARPQKDKNLAIAEWPTLSQAGNRGRADYALFAGEKLVGIIEAKAEHKDIPSVIDYQCKEYASGIRPEDEKYIIDTWGKYKAPFVFATNGRPYLAQLETKSGIWFLDLRESSNMPKALRGWISPEGMLSLLTRDIETADKTLQQLPFDFLRDHDGLNLRPYQLNAINAAENAVIAGQPNILLAMATGTGKTRTVLGMIYRFLKTQRFSRILFLVDRTALGEQAEDVFNEVKIEDLKTLAQIYDIKTLEDIDVDTETKIHVATVQGMVKRLLYNEGETQPAVTDYDLIIIDEAHRGYLLDKEMGEDEILYRDQLDYQSKYRMVIEYFDAVKIALTATPALHTTQIFGKPVFKYTYREAVIEGYLVDYDAPHKIKTKLNTEGIKYKKGETLALYDPVTGEITNSEVLQDELNFDVEQFNRKVITPEFNRTVLEEIAHDIDPEDVMQGKTLIFAVDDEHADLIVSLLKEIYSEQGIDNDAIMKITGSVGGGNKRKVQEAIKRFKNERFPSIAVTVDLLTTGIDVPEITTLVFMRRVKSRILFEQMLGRATRLCP
;
A
#
# COMPACT_ATOMS: atom_id res chain seq x y z
N ILE A 1 10.48 21.47 20.37
CA ILE A 1 9.15 21.10 20.95
C ILE A 1 8.57 19.90 20.22
N GLY A 2 8.32 19.94 18.90
CA GLY A 2 7.71 18.81 18.19
C GLY A 2 8.49 17.49 18.34
N GLU A 3 9.81 17.51 18.21
CA GLU A 3 10.65 16.33 18.40
C GLU A 3 10.66 15.83 19.84
N THR A 4 10.66 16.73 20.80
CA THR A 4 10.55 16.41 22.22
C THR A 4 9.23 15.70 22.53
N ILE A 5 8.10 16.23 22.06
CA ILE A 5 6.79 15.61 22.21
C ILE A 5 6.78 14.18 21.63
N VAL A 6 7.29 14.00 20.42
CA VAL A 6 7.37 12.68 19.75
C VAL A 6 8.20 11.69 20.58
N ASN A 7 9.36 12.11 21.09
CA ASN A 7 10.21 11.24 21.91
C ASN A 7 9.55 10.88 23.25
N LEU A 8 8.86 11.83 23.88
CA LEU A 8 8.11 11.61 25.11
C LEU A 8 6.98 10.59 24.88
N MET A 9 6.20 10.73 23.80
CA MET A 9 5.14 9.79 23.45
C MET A 9 5.66 8.37 23.26
N LEU A 10 6.76 8.22 22.50
CA LEU A 10 7.41 6.91 22.30
C LEU A 10 7.84 6.27 23.63
N THR A 11 8.35 7.08 24.53
CA THR A 11 8.80 6.62 25.87
C THR A 11 7.62 6.22 26.74
N TYR A 12 6.57 7.05 26.78
CA TYR A 12 5.38 6.82 27.60
C TYR A 12 4.61 5.58 27.18
N ASP A 13 4.49 5.37 25.88
CA ASP A 13 3.80 4.20 25.32
C ASP A 13 4.71 2.97 25.17
N LYS A 14 5.99 3.09 25.62
CA LYS A 14 7.01 2.02 25.54
C LYS A 14 7.15 1.42 24.13
N ILE A 15 7.06 2.27 23.13
CA ILE A 15 7.18 1.87 21.74
C ILE A 15 8.67 1.68 21.42
N LYS A 16 9.04 0.45 21.02
CA LYS A 16 10.40 0.15 20.58
C LYS A 16 10.64 0.75 19.19
N ILE A 17 11.74 1.47 19.04
CA ILE A 17 12.18 2.06 17.78
C ILE A 17 13.56 1.50 17.41
N PRO A 18 13.93 1.41 16.12
CA PRO A 18 15.30 1.10 15.67
C PRO A 18 16.33 2.09 16.25
N ALA A 19 17.58 1.64 16.43
CA ALA A 19 18.64 2.42 17.07
C ALA A 19 18.93 3.76 16.38
N GLU A 20 18.83 3.82 15.04
CA GLU A 20 19.04 5.03 14.23
C GLU A 20 17.72 5.45 13.53
N CYS A 21 16.71 5.80 14.35
CA CYS A 21 15.41 6.16 13.81
C CYS A 21 15.31 7.66 13.54
N LYS A 22 15.06 8.03 12.28
CA LYS A 22 14.84 9.43 11.86
C LYS A 22 13.55 10.01 12.46
N ALA A 23 13.49 11.33 12.63
CA ALA A 23 12.31 12.01 13.17
C ALA A 23 11.00 11.72 12.40
N VAL A 24 11.06 11.62 11.08
CA VAL A 24 9.93 11.23 10.22
C VAL A 24 9.40 9.86 10.63
N THR A 25 10.29 8.88 10.74
CA THR A 25 9.91 7.50 11.09
C THR A 25 9.27 7.43 12.47
N LYS A 26 9.76 8.22 13.43
CA LYS A 26 9.18 8.31 14.79
C LYS A 26 7.74 8.82 14.76
N ILE A 27 7.47 9.91 14.02
CA ILE A 27 6.12 10.47 13.86
C ILE A 27 5.19 9.42 13.23
N ASN A 28 5.66 8.75 12.20
CA ASN A 28 4.88 7.75 11.46
C ASN A 28 4.58 6.50 12.30
N ILE A 29 5.50 6.07 13.15
CA ILE A 29 5.26 4.97 14.10
C ILE A 29 4.13 5.36 15.07
N LEU A 30 4.13 6.57 15.62
CA LEU A 30 3.07 7.05 16.50
C LEU A 30 1.71 7.14 15.78
N ALA A 31 1.70 7.62 14.54
CA ALA A 31 0.51 7.67 13.71
C ALA A 31 -0.04 6.26 13.43
N SER A 32 0.82 5.31 13.10
CA SER A 32 0.42 3.91 12.84
C SER A 32 -0.14 3.20 14.07
N GLN A 33 0.24 3.63 15.26
CA GLN A 33 -0.31 3.14 16.52
C GLN A 33 -1.64 3.81 16.90
N GLY A 34 -2.16 4.72 16.05
CA GLY A 34 -3.39 5.46 16.33
C GLY A 34 -3.27 6.47 17.47
N LEU A 35 -2.05 6.91 17.80
CA LEU A 35 -1.76 7.88 18.85
C LEU A 35 -1.76 9.33 18.32
N LEU A 36 -1.59 9.51 17.01
CA LEU A 36 -1.66 10.79 16.33
C LEU A 36 -2.74 10.77 15.26
N THR A 37 -3.55 11.82 15.21
CA THR A 37 -4.45 12.09 14.09
C THR A 37 -3.67 12.70 12.91
N GLN A 38 -4.20 12.63 11.70
CA GLN A 38 -3.49 13.11 10.51
C GLN A 38 -3.13 14.60 10.61
N ASP A 39 -3.98 15.42 11.19
CA ASP A 39 -3.72 16.85 11.39
C ASP A 39 -2.55 17.11 12.36
N LEU A 40 -2.38 16.30 13.39
CA LEU A 40 -1.23 16.37 14.29
C LEU A 40 0.06 15.91 13.61
N VAL A 41 -0.05 14.89 12.75
CA VAL A 41 1.05 14.44 11.89
C VAL A 41 1.50 15.56 10.96
N ASP A 42 0.55 16.24 10.32
CA ASP A 42 0.84 17.36 9.40
C ASP A 42 1.52 18.54 10.12
N ILE A 43 1.07 18.87 11.34
CA ILE A 43 1.72 19.89 12.18
C ILE A 43 3.15 19.48 12.55
N LEU A 44 3.35 18.25 13.01
CA LEU A 44 4.69 17.75 13.38
C LEU A 44 5.63 17.74 12.17
N HIS A 45 5.13 17.41 10.99
CA HIS A 45 5.93 17.50 9.76
C HIS A 45 6.23 18.94 9.35
N ALA A 46 5.29 19.87 9.50
CA ALA A 46 5.52 21.29 9.25
C ALA A 46 6.62 21.84 10.16
N LEU A 47 6.53 21.58 11.47
CA LEU A 47 7.54 21.98 12.46
C LEU A 47 8.92 21.39 12.14
N ARG A 48 8.99 20.10 11.77
CA ARG A 48 10.24 19.44 11.40
C ARG A 48 10.88 20.06 10.15
N LYS A 49 10.08 20.29 9.09
CA LYS A 49 10.57 20.87 7.83
C LYS A 49 11.14 22.27 8.05
N THR A 50 10.44 23.12 8.79
CA THR A 50 10.92 24.49 9.08
C THR A 50 12.18 24.46 9.93
N ARG A 51 12.28 23.58 10.95
CA ARG A 51 13.50 23.37 11.71
C ARG A 51 14.68 22.97 10.82
N ASN A 52 14.47 22.03 9.90
CA ASN A 52 15.54 21.58 9.01
C ASN A 52 16.01 22.71 8.07
N LYS A 53 15.08 23.52 7.52
CA LYS A 53 15.43 24.71 6.73
C LYS A 53 16.26 25.70 7.54
N ALA A 54 15.87 25.99 8.78
CA ALA A 54 16.58 26.91 9.68
C ALA A 54 17.96 26.37 10.05
N ALA A 55 18.09 25.08 10.36
CA ALA A 55 19.35 24.48 10.80
C ALA A 55 20.40 24.34 9.68
N HIS A 56 19.96 24.10 8.43
CA HIS A 56 20.89 23.81 7.32
C HIS A 56 21.14 25.00 6.40
N ASN A 57 20.22 25.95 6.29
CA ASN A 57 20.28 27.04 5.29
C ASN A 57 20.32 28.43 5.90
N GLY A 58 20.42 28.58 7.25
CA GLY A 58 20.34 29.90 7.90
C GLY A 58 19.04 30.65 7.57
N TYR A 59 17.94 29.86 7.37
CA TYR A 59 16.66 30.38 6.96
C TYR A 59 15.96 31.11 8.11
N GLU A 60 15.77 32.41 7.94
CA GLU A 60 15.05 33.26 8.88
C GLU A 60 13.79 33.82 8.22
N ASN A 61 12.64 33.29 8.63
CA ASN A 61 11.34 33.78 8.17
C ASN A 61 10.42 34.00 9.36
N ILE A 62 10.38 35.24 9.84
CA ILE A 62 9.58 35.66 11.00
C ILE A 62 8.08 35.33 10.79
N LYS A 63 7.56 35.49 9.58
CA LYS A 63 6.15 35.25 9.28
C LYS A 63 5.79 33.77 9.34
N GLU A 64 6.64 32.89 8.81
CA GLU A 64 6.48 31.45 8.91
C GLU A 64 6.55 31.02 10.39
N GLY A 65 7.47 31.60 11.17
CA GLY A 65 7.54 31.39 12.61
C GLY A 65 6.27 31.80 13.34
N GLN A 66 5.73 32.99 13.02
CA GLN A 66 4.47 33.47 13.60
C GLN A 66 3.27 32.58 13.26
N SER A 67 3.22 31.97 12.07
CA SER A 67 2.19 31.01 11.69
C SER A 67 2.32 29.66 12.40
N LEU A 68 3.55 29.25 12.72
CA LEU A 68 3.81 27.98 13.42
C LEU A 68 3.61 28.05 14.94
N LEU A 69 3.70 29.22 15.54
CA LEU A 69 3.53 29.39 16.99
C LEU A 69 2.16 28.94 17.49
N PRO A 70 1.01 29.35 16.88
CA PRO A 70 -0.30 28.86 17.28
C PRO A 70 -0.43 27.34 17.15
N MET A 71 0.14 26.77 16.08
CA MET A 71 0.13 25.32 15.85
C MET A 71 0.94 24.58 16.91
N THR A 72 2.11 25.13 17.26
CA THR A 72 2.96 24.58 18.32
C THR A 72 2.25 24.62 19.67
N HIS A 73 1.62 25.74 19.99
CA HIS A 73 0.80 25.88 21.19
C HIS A 73 -0.34 24.84 21.22
N SER A 74 -1.09 24.75 20.15
CA SER A 74 -2.20 23.79 20.03
C SER A 74 -1.75 22.33 20.15
N LEU A 75 -0.55 22.00 19.63
CA LEU A 75 0.08 20.69 19.80
C LEU A 75 0.46 20.44 21.27
N CYS A 76 0.99 21.44 21.97
CA CYS A 76 1.30 21.34 23.39
C CYS A 76 0.04 21.16 24.24
N GLU A 77 -1.02 21.92 23.98
CA GLU A 77 -2.32 21.80 24.67
C GLU A 77 -2.90 20.38 24.49
N TRP A 78 -2.90 19.86 23.25
CA TRP A 78 -3.31 18.50 22.98
C TRP A 78 -2.47 17.47 23.74
N PHE A 79 -1.13 17.67 23.76
CA PHE A 79 -0.23 16.79 24.49
C PHE A 79 -0.51 16.77 25.98
N MET A 80 -0.75 17.95 26.57
CA MET A 80 -1.09 18.08 27.99
C MET A 80 -2.44 17.42 28.32
N GLN A 81 -3.45 17.52 27.47
CA GLN A 81 -4.74 16.84 27.64
C GLN A 81 -4.63 15.32 27.52
N THR A 82 -3.69 14.81 26.70
CA THR A 82 -3.54 13.38 26.40
C THR A 82 -2.64 12.68 27.42
N TYR A 83 -1.50 13.28 27.73
CA TYR A 83 -0.41 12.72 28.53
C TYR A 83 -0.20 13.42 29.89
N GLY A 84 -0.77 14.60 30.04
CA GLY A 84 -0.70 15.37 31.28
C GLY A 84 -1.82 15.06 32.25
N ASP A 85 -2.16 16.04 33.10
CA ASP A 85 -3.24 15.93 34.06
C ASP A 85 -4.61 15.93 33.32
N TRP A 86 -5.50 15.01 33.69
CA TRP A 86 -6.86 14.94 33.12
C TRP A 86 -7.71 16.17 33.44
N GLN A 87 -7.34 16.99 34.44
CA GLN A 87 -7.97 18.26 34.81
C GLN A 87 -7.35 19.47 34.09
N TYR A 88 -6.44 19.25 33.13
CA TYR A 88 -5.78 20.32 32.40
C TYR A 88 -6.78 21.14 31.59
N GLU A 89 -6.85 22.43 31.88
CA GLU A 89 -7.68 23.39 31.15
C GLU A 89 -6.86 24.05 30.02
N ASN A 90 -7.46 24.11 28.82
CA ASN A 90 -6.81 24.71 27.66
C ASN A 90 -6.62 26.22 27.82
N HIS A 91 -5.44 26.69 27.47
CA HIS A 91 -5.11 28.12 27.46
C HIS A 91 -5.32 28.70 26.05
N LYS A 92 -5.82 29.94 25.99
CA LYS A 92 -5.88 30.65 24.70
C LYS A 92 -4.49 31.11 24.27
N PHE A 93 -4.15 30.85 23.02
CA PHE A 93 -2.92 31.37 22.44
C PHE A 93 -2.96 32.90 22.37
N VAL A 94 -1.90 33.51 22.85
CA VAL A 94 -1.65 34.98 22.74
C VAL A 94 -0.28 35.16 22.07
N LEU A 95 -0.26 35.85 20.94
CA LEU A 95 0.99 36.11 20.24
C LEU A 95 1.89 37.00 21.12
N PRO A 96 3.13 36.59 21.42
CA PRO A 96 4.08 37.43 22.21
C PRO A 96 4.39 38.74 21.50
N THR A 97 4.50 39.80 22.23
CA THR A 97 4.92 41.12 21.72
C THR A 97 6.40 41.11 21.41
N GLU A 98 6.87 41.96 20.49
CA GLU A 98 8.32 42.08 20.18
C GLU A 98 9.19 42.45 21.42
N ALA A 99 8.61 43.13 22.39
CA ALA A 99 9.28 43.47 23.63
C ALA A 99 9.49 42.25 24.54
N GLU A 100 8.53 41.34 24.60
CA GLU A 100 8.61 40.07 25.34
C GLU A 100 9.61 39.10 24.68
N ALA A 101 9.63 39.05 23.34
CA ALA A 101 10.55 38.18 22.58
C ALA A 101 12.02 38.58 22.71
N LYS A 102 12.34 39.86 22.97
CA LYS A 102 13.71 40.33 23.12
C LYS A 102 14.30 40.11 24.52
N THR A 103 13.51 39.64 25.47
CA THR A 103 13.94 39.43 26.87
C THR A 103 14.36 37.97 27.14
N ILE A 104 14.15 37.05 26.23
CA ILE A 104 14.51 35.63 26.39
C ILE A 104 15.97 35.44 25.98
N THR A 105 16.82 35.05 26.91
CA THR A 105 18.23 34.72 26.65
C THR A 105 18.39 33.21 26.39
N ILE A 106 19.54 32.81 25.79
CA ILE A 106 19.88 31.40 25.56
C ILE A 106 19.91 30.57 26.86
N GLN A 107 20.10 31.22 28.00
CA GLN A 107 20.10 30.58 29.33
C GLN A 107 18.66 30.27 29.76
N ASP A 108 17.73 31.18 29.51
CA ASP A 108 16.31 30.99 29.81
C ASP A 108 15.71 29.83 28.98
N ASP A 109 16.21 29.63 27.76
CA ASP A 109 15.79 28.47 26.91
C ASP A 109 16.28 27.15 27.50
N LYS A 110 17.48 27.06 28.02
CA LYS A 110 18.01 25.84 28.67
C LYS A 110 17.31 25.53 29.98
N ASP A 111 17.08 26.55 30.82
CA ASP A 111 16.37 26.40 32.08
C ASP A 111 14.89 26.03 31.85
N ALA A 112 14.29 26.54 30.76
CA ALA A 112 12.94 26.13 30.32
C ALA A 112 12.92 24.69 29.80
N GLU A 113 13.93 24.24 29.05
CA GLU A 113 14.05 22.87 28.55
C GLU A 113 14.29 21.87 29.68
N GLU A 114 15.15 22.19 30.68
CA GLU A 114 15.35 21.36 31.88
C GLU A 114 14.09 21.27 32.74
N LYS A 115 13.35 22.38 32.90
CA LYS A 115 12.09 22.39 33.62
C LYS A 115 11.00 21.58 32.88
N LEU A 116 10.95 21.65 31.56
CA LEU A 116 10.04 20.88 30.71
C LEU A 116 10.37 19.38 30.77
N LEU A 117 11.64 19.01 30.82
CA LEU A 117 12.11 17.65 31.03
C LEU A 117 11.75 17.11 32.41
N ALA A 118 11.95 17.90 33.48
CA ALA A 118 11.60 17.51 34.84
C ALA A 118 10.10 17.40 35.06
N ASP A 119 9.31 18.31 34.49
CA ASP A 119 7.84 18.21 34.48
C ASP A 119 7.34 17.02 33.64
N ALA A 120 8.02 16.72 32.53
CA ALA A 120 7.75 15.54 31.71
C ALA A 120 8.02 14.23 32.44
N GLU A 121 9.09 14.13 33.23
CA GLU A 121 9.38 12.97 34.07
C GLU A 121 8.34 12.78 35.19
N ARG A 122 7.86 13.89 35.77
CA ARG A 122 6.78 13.85 36.76
C ARG A 122 5.45 13.40 36.17
N ILE A 123 5.13 13.87 34.96
CA ILE A 123 3.95 13.48 34.18
C ILE A 123 4.07 12.02 33.73
N ALA A 124 5.28 11.53 33.38
CA ALA A 124 5.56 10.12 33.07
C ALA A 124 5.25 9.19 34.23
N ALA A 125 5.51 9.62 35.45
CA ALA A 125 5.18 8.83 36.65
C ALA A 125 3.67 8.73 36.88
N ALA A 126 2.91 9.77 36.56
CA ALA A 126 1.44 9.78 36.63
C ALA A 126 0.79 8.99 35.47
N ALA A 127 1.35 9.08 34.26
CA ALA A 127 0.85 8.36 33.07
C ALA A 127 1.08 6.84 33.10
N LYS A 128 1.94 6.34 33.98
CA LYS A 128 2.15 4.89 34.20
C LYS A 128 0.88 4.15 34.65
N ALA A 129 -0.16 4.84 35.06
CA ALA A 129 -1.39 4.25 35.59
C ALA A 129 -2.48 4.00 34.54
N LEU A 130 -2.37 4.52 33.31
CA LEU A 130 -3.40 4.40 32.28
C LEU A 130 -3.05 3.33 31.24
N ALA A 131 -4.04 2.48 30.91
CA ALA A 131 -3.90 1.49 29.82
C ALA A 131 -3.74 2.18 28.47
N ALA A 132 -2.99 1.58 27.54
CA ALA A 132 -2.70 2.14 26.21
C ALA A 132 -3.99 2.48 25.42
N ASP A 133 -5.04 1.67 25.57
CA ASP A 133 -6.33 1.91 24.91
C ASP A 133 -7.06 3.15 25.43
N GLU A 134 -6.87 3.49 26.71
CA GLU A 134 -7.46 4.68 27.30
C GLU A 134 -6.73 5.95 26.85
N ARG A 135 -5.39 5.89 26.70
CA ARG A 135 -4.61 6.98 26.12
C ARG A 135 -5.01 7.24 24.66
N ARG A 136 -5.21 6.19 23.86
CA ARG A 136 -5.71 6.34 22.48
C ARG A 136 -7.07 7.02 22.43
N LYS A 137 -8.01 6.61 23.28
CA LYS A 137 -9.32 7.25 23.37
C LYS A 137 -9.22 8.72 23.76
N ARG A 138 -8.35 9.07 24.71
CA ARG A 138 -8.07 10.46 25.11
C ARG A 138 -7.43 11.27 24.00
N ALA A 139 -6.43 10.72 23.31
CA ALA A 139 -5.76 11.37 22.19
C ALA A 139 -6.77 11.74 21.09
N LEU A 140 -7.64 10.80 20.73
CA LEU A 140 -8.70 11.02 19.73
C LEU A 140 -9.74 12.03 20.22
N ALA A 141 -10.16 11.96 21.49
CA ALA A 141 -11.12 12.91 22.06
C ALA A 141 -10.54 14.32 22.14
N ALA A 142 -9.29 14.48 22.59
CA ALA A 142 -8.61 15.77 22.63
C ALA A 142 -8.38 16.33 21.22
N ALA A 143 -8.01 15.51 20.26
CA ALA A 143 -7.86 15.93 18.87
C ALA A 143 -9.20 16.37 18.25
N SER A 144 -10.31 15.70 18.60
CA SER A 144 -11.65 16.07 18.10
C SER A 144 -12.19 17.38 18.70
N GLN A 145 -11.72 17.77 19.88
CA GLN A 145 -12.10 19.04 20.53
C GLN A 145 -11.26 20.23 20.06
N ARG A 146 -10.14 19.96 19.37
CA ARG A 146 -9.25 20.99 18.87
C ARG A 146 -9.93 21.77 17.73
N GLN A 147 -10.16 23.07 17.93
CA GLN A 147 -10.67 23.96 16.90
C GLN A 147 -9.49 24.60 16.15
N LYS A 148 -9.43 24.35 14.85
CA LYS A 148 -8.43 24.97 13.96
C LYS A 148 -8.81 26.42 13.68
N SER A 149 -7.84 27.33 13.78
CA SER A 149 -8.02 28.69 13.30
C SER A 149 -8.09 28.73 11.76
N GLU A 150 -8.71 29.76 11.19
CA GLU A 150 -8.74 29.95 9.74
C GLU A 150 -7.31 30.06 9.14
N ALA A 151 -6.40 30.76 9.83
CA ALA A 151 -5.01 30.87 9.41
C ALA A 151 -4.28 29.52 9.40
N GLU A 152 -4.54 28.68 10.41
CA GLU A 152 -4.00 27.32 10.50
C GLU A 152 -4.55 26.42 9.38
N THR A 153 -5.83 26.50 9.09
CA THR A 153 -6.46 25.77 7.98
C THR A 153 -5.84 26.13 6.64
N ARG A 154 -5.64 27.43 6.36
CA ARG A 154 -5.01 27.92 5.13
C ARG A 154 -3.54 27.48 5.01
N TYR A 155 -2.79 27.51 6.10
CA TYR A 155 -1.41 27.02 6.10
C TYR A 155 -1.32 25.53 5.76
N LEU A 156 -2.21 24.72 6.33
CA LEU A 156 -2.27 23.27 6.03
C LEU A 156 -2.66 23.02 4.56
N ILE A 157 -3.59 23.79 4.02
CA ILE A 157 -3.97 23.72 2.60
C ILE A 157 -2.77 24.06 1.70
N ASP A 158 -2.02 25.13 2.02
CA ASP A 158 -0.82 25.49 1.28
C ASP A 158 0.21 24.37 1.24
N GLU A 159 0.47 23.72 2.41
CA GLU A 159 1.40 22.57 2.50
C GLU A 159 0.90 21.38 1.68
N GLN A 160 -0.39 21.08 1.76
CA GLN A 160 -0.99 19.97 0.99
C GLN A 160 -0.93 20.22 -0.53
N LEU A 161 -1.20 21.44 -0.97
CA LEU A 161 -1.10 21.84 -2.37
C LEU A 161 0.34 21.76 -2.89
N ARG A 162 1.33 22.19 -2.07
CA ARG A 162 2.75 22.09 -2.44
C ARG A 162 3.22 20.65 -2.61
N LYS A 163 2.71 19.72 -1.79
CA LYS A 163 3.04 18.28 -1.88
C LYS A 163 2.66 17.66 -3.23
N VAL A 164 1.65 18.19 -3.89
CA VAL A 164 1.16 17.69 -5.18
C VAL A 164 1.55 18.58 -6.39
N GLY A 165 2.50 19.50 -6.20
CA GLY A 165 3.11 20.26 -7.29
C GLY A 165 2.54 21.65 -7.54
N TRP A 166 1.58 22.14 -6.73
CA TRP A 166 1.16 23.55 -6.80
C TRP A 166 2.13 24.46 -6.04
N GLN A 167 2.37 25.65 -6.57
CA GLN A 167 2.99 26.71 -5.79
C GLN A 167 1.88 27.44 -5.03
N ALA A 168 1.84 27.24 -3.71
CA ALA A 168 0.85 27.80 -2.82
C ALA A 168 1.54 28.54 -1.65
N ASP A 169 1.11 29.76 -1.41
CA ASP A 169 1.55 30.61 -0.29
C ASP A 169 0.47 31.67 -0.08
N THR A 170 -0.42 31.42 0.86
CA THR A 170 -1.55 32.31 1.15
C THR A 170 -1.12 33.73 1.48
N GLU A 171 0.10 33.90 2.01
CA GLU A 171 0.59 35.25 2.36
C GLU A 171 1.21 35.98 1.20
N ASN A 172 2.04 35.32 0.37
CA ASN A 172 2.83 35.97 -0.67
C ASN A 172 2.18 35.83 -2.07
N LEU A 173 1.57 34.68 -2.37
CA LEU A 173 0.85 34.45 -3.61
C LEU A 173 -0.63 34.86 -3.49
N ARG A 174 -0.87 36.13 -3.19
CA ARG A 174 -2.18 36.71 -2.99
C ARG A 174 -2.50 37.71 -4.10
N TYR A 175 -3.75 37.70 -4.59
CA TYR A 175 -4.17 38.63 -5.65
C TYR A 175 -3.92 40.10 -5.26
N SER A 176 -4.23 40.49 -4.02
CA SER A 176 -4.03 41.85 -3.49
C SER A 176 -2.58 42.29 -3.42
N LYS A 177 -1.62 41.34 -3.40
CA LYS A 177 -0.17 41.62 -3.46
C LYS A 177 0.41 41.61 -4.87
N GLY A 178 -0.45 41.57 -5.89
CA GLY A 178 -0.05 41.58 -7.29
C GLY A 178 0.28 40.21 -7.91
N ALA A 179 0.01 39.10 -7.19
CA ALA A 179 0.18 37.76 -7.76
C ALA A 179 -0.77 37.57 -8.97
N ARG A 180 -0.21 37.06 -10.06
CA ARG A 180 -0.92 36.79 -11.32
C ARG A 180 -0.43 35.49 -11.93
N PRO A 181 -1.25 34.80 -12.77
CA PRO A 181 -0.83 33.60 -13.49
C PRO A 181 0.41 33.86 -14.34
N GLN A 182 1.29 32.87 -14.45
CA GLN A 182 2.54 32.89 -15.20
C GLN A 182 2.66 31.60 -16.02
N LYS A 183 3.12 31.77 -17.27
CA LYS A 183 3.10 30.72 -18.30
C LYS A 183 3.77 29.40 -17.86
N ASP A 184 4.85 29.49 -17.11
CA ASP A 184 5.67 28.32 -16.75
C ASP A 184 5.49 27.89 -15.28
N LYS A 185 4.40 28.35 -14.61
CA LYS A 185 4.15 28.05 -13.20
C LYS A 185 2.76 27.55 -12.94
N ASN A 186 2.65 26.62 -12.01
CA ASN A 186 1.38 26.11 -11.51
C ASN A 186 1.07 26.78 -10.18
N LEU A 187 0.18 27.76 -10.18
CA LEU A 187 -0.05 28.66 -9.06
C LEU A 187 -1.43 28.44 -8.41
N ALA A 188 -1.46 28.35 -7.09
CA ALA A 188 -2.66 28.52 -6.28
C ALA A 188 -2.66 29.94 -5.71
N ILE A 189 -3.37 30.86 -6.37
CA ILE A 189 -3.37 32.28 -6.00
C ILE A 189 -4.49 32.53 -5.00
N ALA A 190 -4.12 32.99 -3.82
CA ALA A 190 -5.05 33.26 -2.73
C ALA A 190 -5.89 34.51 -2.95
N GLU A 191 -7.10 34.51 -2.40
CA GLU A 191 -8.07 35.61 -2.40
C GLU A 191 -8.38 36.17 -3.80
N TRP A 192 -8.67 35.27 -4.74
CA TRP A 192 -9.00 35.63 -6.11
C TRP A 192 -10.38 36.32 -6.17
N PRO A 193 -10.45 37.56 -6.70
CA PRO A 193 -11.72 38.30 -6.74
C PRO A 193 -12.68 37.72 -7.79
N THR A 194 -13.94 37.64 -7.42
CA THR A 194 -15.05 37.16 -8.24
C THR A 194 -16.24 38.14 -8.18
N LEU A 195 -17.21 37.95 -9.04
CA LEU A 195 -18.48 38.71 -9.06
C LEU A 195 -19.63 37.75 -8.81
N SER A 196 -20.56 38.08 -7.91
CA SER A 196 -21.80 37.34 -7.76
C SER A 196 -22.74 37.62 -8.94
N GLN A 197 -23.76 36.79 -9.14
CA GLN A 197 -24.81 37.02 -10.12
C GLN A 197 -25.55 38.36 -9.91
N ALA A 198 -25.56 38.84 -8.68
CA ALA A 198 -26.12 40.16 -8.33
C ALA A 198 -25.15 41.34 -8.52
N GLY A 199 -23.92 41.06 -9.08
CA GLY A 199 -22.90 42.07 -9.28
C GLY A 199 -22.11 42.45 -8.02
N ASN A 200 -22.35 41.79 -6.90
CA ASN A 200 -21.61 42.01 -5.67
C ASN A 200 -20.20 41.41 -5.78
N ARG A 201 -19.24 42.08 -5.15
CA ARG A 201 -17.85 41.59 -5.10
C ARG A 201 -17.77 40.39 -4.18
N GLY A 202 -17.32 39.25 -4.74
CA GLY A 202 -16.94 38.03 -4.03
C GLY A 202 -15.44 37.81 -4.05
N ARG A 203 -14.99 36.76 -3.36
CA ARG A 203 -13.59 36.37 -3.32
C ARG A 203 -13.50 34.88 -3.02
N ALA A 204 -12.91 34.14 -3.93
CA ALA A 204 -12.57 32.72 -3.71
C ALA A 204 -11.31 32.62 -2.86
N ASP A 205 -11.24 31.64 -1.97
CA ASP A 205 -10.04 31.45 -1.14
C ASP A 205 -8.80 31.19 -1.97
N TYR A 206 -8.90 30.35 -3.03
CA TYR A 206 -7.84 30.18 -4.02
C TYR A 206 -8.42 30.02 -5.44
N ALA A 207 -7.68 30.50 -6.43
CA ALA A 207 -7.84 30.13 -7.84
C ALA A 207 -6.61 29.37 -8.30
N LEU A 208 -6.82 28.22 -8.95
CA LEU A 208 -5.79 27.33 -9.45
C LEU A 208 -5.49 27.61 -10.91
N PHE A 209 -4.22 27.87 -11.21
CA PHE A 209 -3.73 28.14 -12.56
C PHE A 209 -2.64 27.18 -12.97
N ALA A 210 -2.87 26.43 -14.04
CA ALA A 210 -1.84 25.65 -14.72
C ALA A 210 -1.29 26.50 -15.87
N GLY A 211 -0.11 27.08 -15.67
CA GLY A 211 0.36 28.17 -16.51
C GLY A 211 -0.56 29.39 -16.40
N GLU A 212 -1.05 29.88 -17.54
CA GLU A 212 -2.01 31.00 -17.62
C GLU A 212 -3.48 30.51 -17.69
N LYS A 213 -3.75 29.22 -17.54
CA LYS A 213 -5.09 28.65 -17.66
C LYS A 213 -5.74 28.49 -16.29
N LEU A 214 -6.91 29.09 -16.08
CA LEU A 214 -7.73 28.87 -14.89
C LEU A 214 -8.34 27.46 -14.94
N VAL A 215 -7.86 26.57 -14.08
CA VAL A 215 -8.32 25.18 -14.05
C VAL A 215 -9.24 24.87 -12.88
N GLY A 216 -9.23 25.68 -11.83
CA GLY A 216 -10.10 25.37 -10.68
C GLY A 216 -10.21 26.49 -9.67
N ILE A 217 -11.17 26.33 -8.76
CA ILE A 217 -11.43 27.23 -7.62
C ILE A 217 -11.54 26.41 -6.34
N ILE A 218 -10.95 26.91 -5.26
CA ILE A 218 -11.00 26.29 -3.93
C ILE A 218 -11.69 27.25 -2.97
N GLU A 219 -12.59 26.69 -2.14
CA GLU A 219 -13.19 27.35 -0.99
C GLU A 219 -12.83 26.57 0.29
N ALA A 220 -12.23 27.27 1.25
CA ALA A 220 -11.88 26.74 2.56
C ALA A 220 -12.94 27.14 3.60
N LYS A 221 -13.33 26.23 4.45
CA LYS A 221 -14.35 26.46 5.50
C LYS A 221 -13.85 26.07 6.88
N ALA A 222 -14.50 26.64 7.89
CA ALA A 222 -14.29 26.23 9.26
C ALA A 222 -14.67 24.75 9.46
N GLU A 223 -13.98 24.10 10.36
CA GLU A 223 -13.99 22.65 10.61
C GLU A 223 -15.38 22.03 10.85
N HIS A 224 -16.34 22.81 11.34
CA HIS A 224 -17.68 22.33 11.70
C HIS A 224 -18.72 22.41 10.56
N LYS A 225 -18.35 23.00 9.40
CA LYS A 225 -19.30 23.20 8.30
C LYS A 225 -19.41 22.00 7.39
N ASP A 226 -20.59 21.84 6.79
CA ASP A 226 -20.91 20.81 5.81
C ASP A 226 -20.34 21.21 4.45
N ILE A 227 -19.42 20.41 3.93
CA ILE A 227 -18.61 20.77 2.76
C ILE A 227 -19.38 20.64 1.44
N PRO A 228 -20.21 19.59 1.19
CA PRO A 228 -20.97 19.45 -0.05
C PRO A 228 -21.88 20.65 -0.34
N SER A 229 -22.51 21.23 0.67
CA SER A 229 -23.36 22.40 0.50
C SER A 229 -22.57 23.64 0.02
N VAL A 230 -21.30 23.74 0.42
CA VAL A 230 -20.39 24.82 -0.01
C VAL A 230 -20.09 24.73 -1.49
N ILE A 231 -19.83 23.50 -2.00
CA ILE A 231 -19.59 23.25 -3.42
C ILE A 231 -20.81 23.68 -4.26
N ASP A 232 -21.99 23.28 -3.83
CA ASP A 232 -23.23 23.53 -4.59
C ASP A 232 -23.62 24.99 -4.70
N TYR A 233 -23.25 25.80 -3.74
CA TYR A 233 -23.60 27.23 -3.75
C TYR A 233 -22.41 28.13 -4.03
N GLN A 234 -21.44 28.23 -3.11
CA GLN A 234 -20.37 29.23 -3.19
C GLN A 234 -19.35 28.91 -4.30
N CYS A 235 -18.89 27.66 -4.40
CA CYS A 235 -17.90 27.32 -5.41
C CYS A 235 -18.45 27.46 -6.83
N LYS A 236 -19.72 27.05 -7.06
CA LYS A 236 -20.41 27.23 -8.34
C LYS A 236 -20.64 28.72 -8.66
N GLU A 237 -20.93 29.54 -7.68
CA GLU A 237 -21.07 30.98 -7.87
C GLU A 237 -19.73 31.61 -8.29
N TYR A 238 -18.64 31.26 -7.61
CA TYR A 238 -17.30 31.77 -7.97
C TYR A 238 -16.83 31.28 -9.34
N ALA A 239 -17.11 30.01 -9.70
CA ALA A 239 -16.78 29.48 -11.01
C ALA A 239 -17.53 30.19 -12.16
N SER A 240 -18.73 30.71 -11.91
CA SER A 240 -19.46 31.50 -12.89
C SER A 240 -19.08 33.00 -12.88
N GLY A 241 -18.57 33.50 -11.76
CA GLY A 241 -18.32 34.90 -11.49
C GLY A 241 -16.92 35.39 -11.80
N ILE A 242 -16.23 34.82 -12.77
CA ILE A 242 -14.91 35.30 -13.19
C ILE A 242 -15.08 36.67 -13.87
N ARG A 243 -14.28 37.66 -13.43
CA ARG A 243 -14.40 39.03 -13.85
C ARG A 243 -14.00 39.22 -15.32
N PRO A 244 -14.53 40.20 -16.03
CA PRO A 244 -14.16 40.46 -17.44
C PRO A 244 -12.67 40.67 -17.66
N GLU A 245 -11.96 41.31 -16.75
CA GLU A 245 -10.53 41.54 -16.82
C GLU A 245 -9.67 40.25 -16.69
N ASP A 246 -10.25 39.18 -16.15
CA ASP A 246 -9.61 37.88 -15.93
C ASP A 246 -10.05 36.83 -16.98
N GLU A 247 -10.92 37.20 -17.93
CA GLU A 247 -11.42 36.29 -18.99
C GLU A 247 -10.31 35.70 -19.86
N LYS A 248 -9.20 36.39 -20.00
CA LYS A 248 -8.02 35.91 -20.75
C LYS A 248 -7.42 34.61 -20.18
N TYR A 249 -7.74 34.23 -18.94
CA TYR A 249 -7.28 33.01 -18.29
C TYR A 249 -8.27 31.85 -18.45
N ILE A 250 -9.47 32.11 -18.96
CA ILE A 250 -10.50 31.09 -19.16
C ILE A 250 -10.11 30.19 -20.33
N ILE A 251 -10.25 28.87 -20.12
CA ILE A 251 -9.95 27.88 -21.16
C ILE A 251 -11.12 27.73 -22.12
N ASP A 252 -12.32 27.58 -21.55
CA ASP A 252 -13.60 27.42 -22.25
C ASP A 252 -14.75 27.74 -21.27
N THR A 253 -15.99 27.66 -21.75
CA THR A 253 -17.17 27.85 -20.91
C THR A 253 -18.07 26.61 -20.93
N TRP A 254 -18.53 26.21 -19.76
CA TRP A 254 -19.44 25.07 -19.58
C TRP A 254 -20.78 25.59 -19.03
N GLY A 255 -21.69 25.90 -19.99
CA GLY A 255 -22.90 26.61 -19.65
C GLY A 255 -22.58 28.00 -19.08
N LYS A 256 -22.91 28.23 -17.80
CA LYS A 256 -22.61 29.49 -17.10
C LYS A 256 -21.24 29.51 -16.39
N TYR A 257 -20.56 28.38 -16.32
CA TYR A 257 -19.30 28.26 -15.59
C TYR A 257 -18.11 28.57 -16.47
N LYS A 258 -17.15 29.31 -15.93
CA LYS A 258 -15.90 29.74 -16.56
C LYS A 258 -14.67 29.04 -15.97
N ALA A 259 -14.81 28.37 -14.82
CA ALA A 259 -13.83 27.47 -14.26
C ALA A 259 -14.38 26.04 -14.31
N PRO A 260 -13.62 25.05 -14.84
CA PRO A 260 -14.12 23.69 -15.02
C PRO A 260 -14.26 22.90 -13.72
N PHE A 261 -13.40 23.14 -12.74
CA PHE A 261 -13.32 22.35 -11.53
C PHE A 261 -13.48 23.21 -10.28
N VAL A 262 -14.17 22.67 -9.29
CA VAL A 262 -14.30 23.34 -8.00
C VAL A 262 -14.02 22.39 -6.85
N PHE A 263 -13.44 22.95 -5.81
CA PHE A 263 -13.10 22.24 -4.58
C PHE A 263 -13.64 22.97 -3.35
N ALA A 264 -14.02 22.18 -2.35
CA ALA A 264 -14.28 22.68 -1.02
C ALA A 264 -13.59 21.81 0.02
N THR A 265 -13.05 22.41 1.06
CA THR A 265 -12.39 21.70 2.16
C THR A 265 -12.54 22.47 3.46
N ASN A 266 -12.44 21.76 4.58
CA ASN A 266 -12.29 22.37 5.91
C ASN A 266 -10.97 21.96 6.58
N GLY A 267 -10.01 21.48 5.80
CA GLY A 267 -8.69 21.03 6.28
C GLY A 267 -8.70 19.73 7.09
N ARG A 268 -9.86 19.08 7.27
CA ARG A 268 -9.90 17.75 7.89
C ARG A 268 -9.52 16.67 6.87
N PRO A 269 -8.75 15.63 7.28
CA PRO A 269 -8.58 14.45 6.47
C PRO A 269 -9.94 13.75 6.28
N TYR A 270 -10.08 13.00 5.19
CA TYR A 270 -11.29 12.25 4.92
C TYR A 270 -11.55 11.19 6.01
N LEU A 271 -12.76 11.21 6.57
CA LEU A 271 -13.24 10.25 7.56
C LEU A 271 -14.59 9.70 7.08
N ALA A 272 -14.66 8.40 6.78
CA ALA A 272 -15.89 7.77 6.28
C ALA A 272 -17.10 7.92 7.24
N GLN A 273 -16.84 8.05 8.54
CA GLN A 273 -17.89 8.26 9.56
C GLN A 273 -18.42 9.70 9.60
N LEU A 274 -17.66 10.66 9.05
CA LEU A 274 -17.98 12.08 8.96
C LEU A 274 -17.84 12.58 7.52
N GLU A 275 -18.31 11.79 6.58
CA GLU A 275 -18.09 12.00 5.15
C GLU A 275 -18.36 13.44 4.72
N THR A 276 -19.52 13.99 5.04
CA THR A 276 -19.93 15.35 4.64
C THR A 276 -19.16 16.47 5.34
N LYS A 277 -18.39 16.15 6.40
CA LYS A 277 -17.64 17.12 7.21
C LYS A 277 -16.14 16.91 7.18
N SER A 278 -15.63 16.17 6.20
CA SER A 278 -14.22 15.82 6.14
C SER A 278 -13.72 15.67 4.70
N GLY A 279 -12.42 15.78 4.52
CA GLY A 279 -11.75 15.57 3.25
C GLY A 279 -11.78 16.81 2.33
N ILE A 280 -11.40 16.55 1.09
CA ILE A 280 -11.40 17.49 -0.01
C ILE A 280 -12.52 17.09 -0.94
N TRP A 281 -13.53 17.95 -1.09
CA TRP A 281 -14.63 17.70 -1.99
C TRP A 281 -14.37 18.35 -3.34
N PHE A 282 -14.67 17.61 -4.39
CA PHE A 282 -14.41 17.95 -5.78
C PHE A 282 -15.67 17.83 -6.62
N LEU A 283 -15.85 18.76 -7.55
CA LEU A 283 -16.91 18.70 -8.55
C LEU A 283 -16.36 19.17 -9.88
N ASP A 284 -16.57 18.35 -10.91
CA ASP A 284 -16.35 18.69 -12.30
C ASP A 284 -17.61 19.35 -12.88
N LEU A 285 -17.53 20.63 -13.21
CA LEU A 285 -18.64 21.44 -13.70
C LEU A 285 -18.86 21.33 -15.21
N ARG A 286 -18.03 20.58 -15.92
CA ARG A 286 -18.14 20.43 -17.39
C ARG A 286 -19.39 19.68 -17.81
N GLU A 287 -19.83 18.74 -16.97
CA GLU A 287 -21.06 17.98 -17.17
C GLU A 287 -22.05 18.25 -16.03
N SER A 288 -23.29 18.60 -16.40
CA SER A 288 -24.33 18.93 -15.41
C SER A 288 -24.81 17.74 -14.58
N SER A 289 -24.55 16.53 -15.03
CA SER A 289 -24.85 15.26 -14.34
C SER A 289 -23.85 14.90 -13.25
N ASN A 290 -22.69 15.53 -13.23
CA ASN A 290 -21.66 15.24 -12.23
C ASN A 290 -22.09 15.63 -10.83
N MET A 291 -21.79 14.78 -9.88
CA MET A 291 -22.08 14.99 -8.46
C MET A 291 -20.80 15.26 -7.67
N PRO A 292 -20.86 16.08 -6.62
CA PRO A 292 -19.72 16.28 -5.74
C PRO A 292 -19.23 14.95 -5.14
N LYS A 293 -17.93 14.73 -5.13
CA LYS A 293 -17.27 13.55 -4.52
C LYS A 293 -16.15 13.94 -3.58
N ALA A 294 -15.93 13.16 -2.54
CA ALA A 294 -14.83 13.34 -1.61
C ALA A 294 -13.55 12.68 -2.16
N LEU A 295 -12.44 13.40 -2.12
CA LEU A 295 -11.10 12.93 -2.47
C LEU A 295 -10.24 12.75 -1.21
N ARG A 296 -9.28 11.85 -1.28
CA ARG A 296 -8.30 11.60 -0.21
C ARG A 296 -7.12 12.59 -0.21
N GLY A 297 -6.97 13.37 -1.27
CA GLY A 297 -5.92 14.36 -1.45
C GLY A 297 -6.23 15.32 -2.58
N TRP A 298 -5.32 16.26 -2.84
CA TRP A 298 -5.45 17.24 -3.92
C TRP A 298 -5.06 16.66 -5.26
N ILE A 299 -5.69 17.17 -6.33
CA ILE A 299 -5.33 16.88 -7.71
C ILE A 299 -4.10 17.72 -8.09
N SER A 300 -3.12 17.10 -8.73
CA SER A 300 -1.94 17.79 -9.24
C SER A 300 -2.28 18.69 -10.46
N PRO A 301 -1.43 19.68 -10.78
CA PRO A 301 -1.60 20.47 -12.01
C PRO A 301 -1.74 19.62 -13.28
N GLU A 302 -0.92 18.59 -13.40
CA GLU A 302 -0.96 17.64 -14.51
C GLU A 302 -2.23 16.82 -14.53
N GLY A 303 -2.67 16.36 -13.35
CA GLY A 303 -3.94 15.67 -13.20
C GLY A 303 -5.12 16.51 -13.64
N MET A 304 -5.14 17.82 -13.32
CA MET A 304 -6.16 18.75 -13.77
C MET A 304 -6.15 18.90 -15.30
N LEU A 305 -4.98 19.05 -15.91
CA LEU A 305 -4.85 19.15 -17.37
C LEU A 305 -5.25 17.85 -18.07
N SER A 306 -4.88 16.71 -17.49
CA SER A 306 -5.29 15.38 -17.98
C SER A 306 -6.81 15.22 -17.97
N LEU A 307 -7.45 15.61 -16.87
CA LEU A 307 -8.91 15.58 -16.77
C LEU A 307 -9.58 16.46 -17.86
N LEU A 308 -9.01 17.62 -18.19
CA LEU A 308 -9.55 18.51 -19.21
C LEU A 308 -9.53 17.92 -20.62
N THR A 309 -8.51 17.13 -20.95
CA THR A 309 -8.32 16.55 -22.29
C THR A 309 -8.99 15.19 -22.47
N ARG A 310 -9.56 14.62 -21.43
CA ARG A 310 -10.07 13.26 -21.43
C ARG A 310 -11.47 13.19 -22.03
N ASP A 311 -11.62 12.36 -23.07
CA ASP A 311 -12.91 12.03 -23.72
C ASP A 311 -13.26 10.55 -23.44
N ILE A 312 -13.92 10.31 -22.32
CA ILE A 312 -14.27 8.96 -21.85
C ILE A 312 -15.30 8.32 -22.80
N GLU A 313 -16.25 9.10 -23.32
CA GLU A 313 -17.32 8.57 -24.16
C GLU A 313 -16.77 8.03 -25.49
N THR A 314 -15.88 8.76 -26.13
CA THR A 314 -15.20 8.30 -27.35
C THR A 314 -14.29 7.11 -27.07
N ALA A 315 -13.56 7.13 -25.95
CA ALA A 315 -12.72 6.00 -25.54
C ALA A 315 -13.52 4.72 -25.28
N ASP A 316 -14.66 4.83 -24.61
CA ASP A 316 -15.58 3.68 -24.37
C ASP A 316 -16.16 3.12 -25.67
N LYS A 317 -16.58 3.97 -26.61
CA LYS A 317 -17.02 3.54 -27.94
C LYS A 317 -15.90 2.83 -28.71
N THR A 318 -14.69 3.40 -28.68
CA THR A 318 -13.52 2.80 -29.32
C THR A 318 -13.17 1.44 -28.71
N LEU A 319 -13.24 1.32 -27.38
CA LEU A 319 -12.99 0.09 -26.65
C LEU A 319 -13.99 -1.03 -27.04
N GLN A 320 -15.28 -0.69 -27.14
CA GLN A 320 -16.32 -1.62 -27.59
C GLN A 320 -16.12 -2.11 -29.03
N GLN A 321 -15.59 -1.27 -29.89
CA GLN A 321 -15.39 -1.56 -31.32
C GLN A 321 -14.06 -2.27 -31.59
N LEU A 322 -13.09 -2.21 -30.67
CA LEU A 322 -11.77 -2.80 -30.86
C LEU A 322 -11.88 -4.34 -30.88
N PRO A 323 -11.53 -5.03 -31.99
CA PRO A 323 -11.63 -6.46 -32.07
C PRO A 323 -10.66 -7.17 -31.10
N PHE A 324 -10.93 -8.45 -30.81
CA PHE A 324 -10.09 -9.29 -29.95
C PHE A 324 -9.10 -10.15 -30.74
N ASP A 325 -9.09 -10.06 -32.08
CA ASP A 325 -8.38 -11.01 -32.95
C ASP A 325 -6.85 -11.01 -32.67
N PHE A 326 -6.26 -9.84 -32.49
CA PHE A 326 -4.82 -9.73 -32.18
C PHE A 326 -4.43 -10.35 -30.82
N LEU A 327 -5.36 -10.50 -29.88
CA LEU A 327 -5.11 -11.19 -28.60
C LEU A 327 -5.13 -12.71 -28.74
N ARG A 328 -5.73 -13.24 -29.84
CA ARG A 328 -5.77 -14.67 -30.15
C ARG A 328 -4.60 -15.13 -31.00
N ASP A 329 -3.86 -14.19 -31.57
CA ASP A 329 -2.75 -14.51 -32.47
C ASP A 329 -1.74 -15.41 -31.76
N HIS A 330 -1.34 -16.49 -32.43
CA HIS A 330 -0.38 -17.47 -31.91
C HIS A 330 0.99 -16.85 -31.68
N ASP A 331 1.40 -15.91 -32.52
CA ASP A 331 2.67 -15.20 -32.40
C ASP A 331 2.62 -14.02 -31.43
N GLY A 332 1.42 -13.73 -30.86
CA GLY A 332 1.14 -12.70 -29.86
C GLY A 332 0.84 -13.28 -28.48
N LEU A 333 -0.20 -12.73 -27.85
CA LEU A 333 -0.63 -13.16 -26.51
C LEU A 333 -1.22 -14.57 -26.47
N ASN A 334 -1.77 -15.04 -27.59
CA ASN A 334 -2.41 -16.35 -27.70
C ASN A 334 -3.39 -16.62 -26.55
N LEU A 335 -4.33 -15.70 -26.31
CA LEU A 335 -5.26 -15.78 -25.20
C LEU A 335 -6.35 -16.81 -25.47
N ARG A 336 -6.64 -17.58 -24.45
CA ARG A 336 -7.69 -18.59 -24.45
C ARG A 336 -9.09 -17.94 -24.37
N PRO A 337 -10.17 -18.62 -24.84
CA PRO A 337 -11.51 -18.04 -24.86
C PRO A 337 -11.99 -17.48 -23.51
N TYR A 338 -11.74 -18.18 -22.41
CA TYR A 338 -12.13 -17.72 -21.07
C TYR A 338 -11.37 -16.45 -20.63
N GLN A 339 -10.11 -16.25 -21.08
CA GLN A 339 -9.33 -15.04 -20.80
C GLN A 339 -9.92 -13.83 -21.54
N LEU A 340 -10.34 -14.03 -22.80
CA LEU A 340 -11.05 -13.00 -23.56
C LEU A 340 -12.39 -12.64 -22.93
N ASN A 341 -13.13 -13.65 -22.44
CA ASN A 341 -14.38 -13.43 -21.71
C ASN A 341 -14.15 -12.63 -20.41
N ALA A 342 -13.04 -12.88 -19.70
CA ALA A 342 -12.66 -12.12 -18.51
C ALA A 342 -12.37 -10.64 -18.85
N ILE A 343 -11.62 -10.39 -19.94
CA ILE A 343 -11.34 -9.03 -20.41
C ILE A 343 -12.64 -8.32 -20.79
N ASN A 344 -13.48 -8.97 -21.60
CA ASN A 344 -14.76 -8.39 -22.02
C ASN A 344 -15.68 -8.07 -20.82
N ALA A 345 -15.73 -8.95 -19.82
CA ALA A 345 -16.50 -8.69 -18.60
C ALA A 345 -15.97 -7.48 -17.82
N ALA A 346 -14.64 -7.32 -17.72
CA ALA A 346 -14.01 -6.16 -17.09
C ALA A 346 -14.29 -4.87 -17.87
N GLU A 347 -14.16 -4.89 -19.19
CA GLU A 347 -14.45 -3.74 -20.07
C GLU A 347 -15.90 -3.28 -19.94
N ASN A 348 -16.85 -4.23 -19.98
CA ASN A 348 -18.27 -3.92 -19.81
C ASN A 348 -18.56 -3.30 -18.43
N ALA A 349 -17.90 -3.78 -17.37
CA ALA A 349 -18.04 -3.21 -16.04
C ALA A 349 -17.46 -1.78 -15.96
N VAL A 350 -16.31 -1.53 -16.62
CA VAL A 350 -15.72 -0.19 -16.74
C VAL A 350 -16.66 0.77 -17.47
N ILE A 351 -17.21 0.35 -18.61
CA ILE A 351 -18.14 1.16 -19.42
C ILE A 351 -19.44 1.43 -18.65
N ALA A 352 -19.90 0.46 -17.85
CA ALA A 352 -21.04 0.64 -16.95
C ALA A 352 -20.74 1.57 -15.74
N GLY A 353 -19.54 2.12 -15.64
CA GLY A 353 -19.13 3.06 -14.58
C GLY A 353 -18.89 2.39 -13.22
N GLN A 354 -18.61 1.08 -13.17
CA GLN A 354 -18.29 0.40 -11.91
C GLN A 354 -16.89 0.82 -11.42
N PRO A 355 -16.74 1.41 -10.24
CA PRO A 355 -15.44 1.87 -9.74
C PRO A 355 -14.56 0.73 -9.21
N ASN A 356 -15.17 -0.37 -8.77
CA ASN A 356 -14.48 -1.53 -8.22
C ASN A 356 -14.95 -2.79 -8.93
N ILE A 357 -14.02 -3.56 -9.48
CA ILE A 357 -14.28 -4.70 -10.35
C ILE A 357 -13.47 -5.89 -9.84
N LEU A 358 -14.09 -7.06 -9.76
CA LEU A 358 -13.44 -8.29 -9.31
C LEU A 358 -13.52 -9.37 -10.39
N LEU A 359 -12.35 -9.92 -10.74
CA LEU A 359 -12.22 -11.10 -11.61
C LEU A 359 -11.73 -12.27 -10.77
N ALA A 360 -12.50 -13.36 -10.75
CA ALA A 360 -12.14 -14.58 -10.04
C ALA A 360 -11.68 -15.62 -11.06
N MET A 361 -10.37 -15.88 -11.14
CA MET A 361 -9.76 -16.83 -12.06
C MET A 361 -8.84 -17.78 -11.30
N ALA A 362 -8.99 -19.08 -11.46
CA ALA A 362 -8.22 -20.09 -10.76
C ALA A 362 -6.69 -19.92 -10.97
N THR A 363 -5.88 -20.46 -10.05
CA THR A 363 -4.43 -20.50 -10.20
C THR A 363 -4.07 -21.32 -11.45
N GLY A 364 -3.04 -20.91 -12.19
CA GLY A 364 -2.60 -21.60 -13.41
C GLY A 364 -3.40 -21.24 -14.68
N THR A 365 -4.44 -20.42 -14.60
CA THR A 365 -5.26 -20.02 -15.77
C THR A 365 -4.72 -18.79 -16.52
N GLY A 366 -3.50 -18.33 -16.22
CA GLY A 366 -2.85 -17.25 -16.96
C GLY A 366 -3.38 -15.85 -16.64
N LYS A 367 -3.70 -15.55 -15.36
CA LYS A 367 -4.15 -14.22 -14.90
C LYS A 367 -3.27 -13.08 -15.42
N THR A 368 -1.94 -13.20 -15.30
CA THR A 368 -1.00 -12.16 -15.74
C THR A 368 -1.10 -11.86 -17.23
N ARG A 369 -1.25 -12.88 -18.09
CA ARG A 369 -1.47 -12.69 -19.53
C ARG A 369 -2.83 -12.02 -19.83
N THR A 370 -3.86 -12.38 -19.08
CA THR A 370 -5.18 -11.72 -19.17
C THR A 370 -5.08 -10.23 -18.85
N VAL A 371 -4.36 -9.90 -17.76
CA VAL A 371 -4.08 -8.50 -17.37
C VAL A 371 -3.32 -7.77 -18.45
N LEU A 372 -2.28 -8.38 -19.04
CA LEU A 372 -1.50 -7.76 -20.11
C LEU A 372 -2.36 -7.37 -21.31
N GLY A 373 -3.25 -8.29 -21.77
CA GLY A 373 -4.19 -8.01 -22.85
C GLY A 373 -5.18 -6.90 -22.51
N MET A 374 -5.67 -6.88 -21.27
CA MET A 374 -6.57 -5.84 -20.77
C MET A 374 -5.90 -4.47 -20.68
N ILE A 375 -4.69 -4.38 -20.11
CA ILE A 375 -3.89 -3.14 -20.04
C ILE A 375 -3.66 -2.59 -21.43
N TYR A 376 -3.24 -3.43 -22.36
CA TYR A 376 -2.98 -3.00 -23.73
C TYR A 376 -4.22 -2.39 -24.40
N ARG A 377 -5.39 -3.04 -24.29
CA ARG A 377 -6.63 -2.53 -24.85
C ARG A 377 -7.04 -1.19 -24.24
N PHE A 378 -6.93 -1.04 -22.94
CA PHE A 378 -7.23 0.21 -22.24
C PHE A 378 -6.31 1.37 -22.64
N LEU A 379 -5.01 1.12 -22.79
CA LEU A 379 -4.06 2.13 -23.23
C LEU A 379 -4.20 2.46 -24.71
N LYS A 380 -4.42 1.45 -25.56
CA LYS A 380 -4.61 1.63 -27.01
C LYS A 380 -5.84 2.50 -27.33
N THR A 381 -6.90 2.34 -26.57
CA THR A 381 -8.14 3.14 -26.72
C THR A 381 -8.14 4.44 -25.95
N GLN A 382 -7.06 4.73 -25.22
CA GLN A 382 -6.94 5.89 -24.33
C GLN A 382 -8.04 5.96 -23.25
N ARG A 383 -8.64 4.78 -22.90
CA ARG A 383 -9.65 4.74 -21.84
C ARG A 383 -9.04 5.07 -20.48
N PHE A 384 -7.79 4.70 -20.29
CA PHE A 384 -6.97 5.08 -19.14
C PHE A 384 -5.64 5.65 -19.61
N SER A 385 -5.12 6.61 -18.86
CA SER A 385 -3.89 7.35 -19.19
C SER A 385 -2.67 6.79 -18.48
N ARG A 386 -2.84 6.38 -17.20
CA ARG A 386 -1.76 5.83 -16.37
C ARG A 386 -2.28 4.76 -15.43
N ILE A 387 -1.66 3.60 -15.49
CA ILE A 387 -2.08 2.39 -14.78
C ILE A 387 -1.08 2.09 -13.66
N LEU A 388 -1.59 1.88 -12.45
CA LEU A 388 -0.85 1.31 -11.34
C LEU A 388 -1.11 -0.19 -11.26
N PHE A 389 -0.07 -1.01 -11.47
CA PHE A 389 -0.14 -2.44 -11.28
C PHE A 389 0.41 -2.80 -9.90
N LEU A 390 -0.48 -3.12 -8.98
CA LEU A 390 -0.14 -3.47 -7.60
C LEU A 390 0.04 -4.97 -7.44
N VAL A 391 1.19 -5.35 -6.91
CA VAL A 391 1.53 -6.72 -6.54
C VAL A 391 1.79 -6.83 -5.05
N ASP A 392 1.57 -8.01 -4.50
CA ASP A 392 1.81 -8.28 -3.08
C ASP A 392 3.31 -8.41 -2.78
N ARG A 393 4.06 -9.09 -3.64
CA ARG A 393 5.49 -9.37 -3.45
C ARG A 393 6.34 -8.91 -4.62
N THR A 394 7.59 -8.57 -4.34
CA THR A 394 8.60 -8.21 -5.34
C THR A 394 8.72 -9.26 -6.45
N ALA A 395 8.76 -10.55 -6.10
CA ALA A 395 8.86 -11.64 -7.08
C ALA A 395 7.68 -11.70 -8.07
N LEU A 396 6.47 -11.30 -7.65
CA LEU A 396 5.31 -11.20 -8.54
C LEU A 396 5.43 -10.00 -9.48
N GLY A 397 6.00 -8.89 -8.97
CA GLY A 397 6.27 -7.71 -9.77
C GLY A 397 7.32 -8.00 -10.85
N GLU A 398 8.43 -8.64 -10.49
CA GLU A 398 9.48 -9.07 -11.42
C GLU A 398 8.92 -9.98 -12.52
N GLN A 399 8.04 -10.92 -12.17
CA GLN A 399 7.36 -11.76 -13.18
C GLN A 399 6.45 -10.97 -14.11
N ALA A 400 5.71 -10.00 -13.59
CA ALA A 400 4.87 -9.15 -14.42
C ALA A 400 5.74 -8.32 -15.36
N GLU A 401 6.88 -7.80 -14.87
CA GLU A 401 7.87 -7.08 -15.66
C GLU A 401 8.47 -7.97 -16.76
N ASP A 402 8.85 -9.23 -16.45
CA ASP A 402 9.31 -10.19 -17.43
C ASP A 402 8.25 -10.40 -18.52
N VAL A 403 6.98 -10.59 -18.14
CA VAL A 403 5.87 -10.75 -19.11
C VAL A 403 5.69 -9.49 -19.96
N PHE A 404 5.81 -8.30 -19.39
CA PHE A 404 5.69 -7.03 -20.12
C PHE A 404 6.85 -6.81 -21.09
N ASN A 405 8.04 -7.33 -20.78
CA ASN A 405 9.24 -7.21 -21.61
C ASN A 405 9.37 -8.32 -22.67
N GLU A 406 8.87 -9.52 -22.41
CA GLU A 406 9.11 -10.68 -23.26
C GLU A 406 7.93 -11.05 -24.17
N VAL A 407 6.68 -10.86 -23.67
CA VAL A 407 5.50 -11.31 -24.42
C VAL A 407 5.13 -10.30 -25.48
N LYS A 408 5.11 -10.73 -26.73
CA LYS A 408 4.68 -9.93 -27.89
C LYS A 408 3.15 -9.78 -27.87
N ILE A 409 2.68 -8.61 -28.25
CA ILE A 409 1.25 -8.29 -28.24
C ILE A 409 0.75 -8.01 -29.66
N GLU A 410 1.35 -7.04 -30.35
CA GLU A 410 0.96 -6.59 -31.67
C GLU A 410 2.20 -6.18 -32.46
N ASP A 411 2.24 -6.46 -33.75
CA ASP A 411 3.38 -6.16 -34.64
C ASP A 411 4.72 -6.67 -34.13
N LEU A 412 4.72 -7.83 -33.46
CA LEU A 412 5.89 -8.44 -32.83
C LEU A 412 6.55 -7.60 -31.74
N LYS A 413 5.87 -6.57 -31.21
CA LYS A 413 6.33 -5.70 -30.12
C LYS A 413 5.77 -6.14 -28.77
N THR A 414 6.58 -5.96 -27.74
CA THR A 414 6.17 -6.17 -26.35
C THR A 414 5.52 -4.91 -25.77
N LEU A 415 4.84 -5.02 -24.62
CA LEU A 415 4.22 -3.88 -23.96
C LEU A 415 5.26 -2.78 -23.63
N ALA A 416 6.43 -3.18 -23.13
CA ALA A 416 7.51 -2.28 -22.78
C ALA A 416 8.16 -1.58 -23.99
N GLN A 417 8.00 -2.14 -25.20
CA GLN A 417 8.45 -1.49 -26.45
C GLN A 417 7.44 -0.46 -26.99
N ILE A 418 6.19 -0.55 -26.55
CA ILE A 418 5.10 0.32 -27.00
C ILE A 418 4.88 1.47 -26.02
N TYR A 419 4.97 1.21 -24.72
CA TYR A 419 4.66 2.16 -23.65
C TYR A 419 5.83 2.29 -22.66
N ASP A 420 5.97 3.48 -22.05
CA ASP A 420 6.89 3.68 -20.93
C ASP A 420 6.36 2.99 -19.66
N ILE A 421 7.17 2.09 -19.11
CA ILE A 421 6.87 1.30 -17.93
C ILE A 421 7.91 1.59 -16.86
N LYS A 422 7.44 2.00 -15.67
CA LYS A 422 8.26 2.09 -14.47
C LYS A 422 8.13 0.82 -13.65
N THR A 423 9.27 0.35 -13.16
CA THR A 423 9.41 -0.92 -12.44
C THR A 423 9.33 -0.73 -10.94
N LEU A 424 9.47 -1.83 -10.20
CA LEU A 424 9.47 -1.84 -8.73
C LEU A 424 10.57 -0.97 -8.10
N GLU A 425 11.69 -0.74 -8.82
CA GLU A 425 12.83 0.03 -8.35
C GLU A 425 12.65 1.54 -8.58
N ASP A 426 11.77 1.93 -9.49
CA ASP A 426 11.52 3.33 -9.84
C ASP A 426 10.68 4.02 -8.77
N ILE A 427 11.22 5.07 -8.19
CA ILE A 427 10.53 5.86 -7.16
C ILE A 427 9.72 6.98 -7.81
N ASP A 428 10.27 7.62 -8.83
CA ASP A 428 9.66 8.76 -9.52
C ASP A 428 8.96 8.31 -10.79
N VAL A 429 7.73 8.81 -10.95
CA VAL A 429 6.89 8.56 -12.12
C VAL A 429 6.79 9.87 -12.90
N ASP A 430 7.29 9.88 -14.12
CA ASP A 430 7.23 11.05 -14.98
C ASP A 430 5.93 11.10 -15.80
N THR A 431 5.75 12.18 -16.57
CA THR A 431 4.52 12.43 -17.34
C THR A 431 4.28 11.42 -18.46
N GLU A 432 5.35 10.83 -18.99
CA GLU A 432 5.28 9.87 -20.11
C GLU A 432 4.94 8.45 -19.64
N THR A 433 5.14 8.16 -18.37
CA THR A 433 4.89 6.82 -17.80
C THR A 433 3.43 6.43 -17.98
N LYS A 434 3.19 5.27 -18.57
CA LYS A 434 1.86 4.69 -18.78
C LYS A 434 1.52 3.59 -17.79
N ILE A 435 2.53 2.85 -17.35
CA ILE A 435 2.35 1.76 -16.39
C ILE A 435 3.40 1.90 -15.31
N HIS A 436 2.98 1.78 -14.07
CA HIS A 436 3.86 1.68 -12.91
C HIS A 436 3.60 0.39 -12.16
N VAL A 437 4.60 -0.47 -12.07
CA VAL A 437 4.57 -1.70 -11.25
C VAL A 437 5.05 -1.34 -9.86
N ALA A 438 4.26 -1.62 -8.84
CA ALA A 438 4.62 -1.33 -7.47
C ALA A 438 4.12 -2.40 -6.49
N THR A 439 4.85 -2.59 -5.38
CA THR A 439 4.30 -3.36 -4.26
C THR A 439 3.39 -2.48 -3.41
N VAL A 440 2.43 -3.12 -2.73
CA VAL A 440 1.56 -2.40 -1.78
C VAL A 440 2.40 -1.71 -0.69
N GLN A 441 3.44 -2.39 -0.17
CA GLN A 441 4.35 -1.83 0.83
C GLN A 441 5.13 -0.63 0.29
N GLY A 442 5.60 -0.70 -0.96
CA GLY A 442 6.25 0.43 -1.64
C GLY A 442 5.33 1.63 -1.73
N MET A 443 4.06 1.43 -2.10
CA MET A 443 3.06 2.50 -2.17
C MET A 443 2.70 3.06 -0.79
N VAL A 444 2.59 2.22 0.24
CA VAL A 444 2.42 2.67 1.63
C VAL A 444 3.58 3.57 2.05
N LYS A 445 4.83 3.17 1.77
CA LYS A 445 6.02 4.01 2.05
C LYS A 445 5.92 5.37 1.34
N ARG A 446 5.52 5.39 0.09
CA ARG A 446 5.39 6.63 -0.70
C ARG A 446 4.26 7.54 -0.20
N LEU A 447 3.13 6.99 0.19
CA LEU A 447 1.98 7.76 0.64
C LEU A 447 2.11 8.26 2.08
N LEU A 448 2.65 7.43 2.99
CA LEU A 448 2.70 7.72 4.42
C LEU A 448 4.08 8.15 4.93
N TYR A 449 5.14 7.60 4.33
CA TYR A 449 6.50 7.71 4.88
C TYR A 449 7.46 8.45 3.95
N ASN A 450 6.92 9.12 2.90
CA ASN A 450 7.76 9.85 1.95
C ASN A 450 8.48 11.02 2.64
N GLU A 451 9.80 11.03 2.59
CA GLU A 451 10.65 12.14 3.06
C GLU A 451 10.79 13.23 1.98
N GLY A 452 10.34 12.95 0.75
CA GLY A 452 10.42 13.84 -0.39
C GLY A 452 9.50 15.06 -0.31
N GLU A 453 9.75 16.04 -1.16
CA GLU A 453 8.94 17.27 -1.25
C GLU A 453 7.59 17.00 -1.92
N THR A 454 7.49 15.97 -2.77
CA THR A 454 6.28 15.61 -3.52
C THR A 454 5.66 14.31 -3.02
N GLN A 455 4.36 14.31 -2.82
CA GLN A 455 3.56 13.12 -2.53
C GLN A 455 2.78 12.75 -3.79
N PRO A 456 2.57 11.46 -4.11
CA PRO A 456 1.69 11.07 -5.21
C PRO A 456 0.33 11.76 -5.09
N ALA A 457 -0.13 12.36 -6.19
CA ALA A 457 -1.45 12.98 -6.23
C ALA A 457 -2.54 11.90 -6.41
N VAL A 458 -3.75 12.20 -5.98
CA VAL A 458 -4.89 11.26 -6.08
C VAL A 458 -5.25 10.89 -7.53
N THR A 459 -4.82 11.69 -8.49
CA THR A 459 -5.05 11.51 -9.94
C THR A 459 -3.84 10.99 -10.70
N ASP A 460 -2.75 10.62 -10.01
CA ASP A 460 -1.56 10.10 -10.70
C ASP A 460 -1.82 8.78 -11.42
N TYR A 461 -2.82 8.05 -10.97
CA TYR A 461 -3.30 6.84 -11.63
C TYR A 461 -4.80 6.92 -11.80
N ASP A 462 -5.30 6.51 -12.96
CA ASP A 462 -6.73 6.46 -13.26
C ASP A 462 -7.27 5.02 -13.38
N LEU A 463 -6.37 4.04 -13.36
CA LEU A 463 -6.66 2.61 -13.20
C LEU A 463 -5.66 1.99 -12.22
N ILE A 464 -6.16 1.20 -11.29
CA ILE A 464 -5.37 0.34 -10.43
C ILE A 464 -5.73 -1.11 -10.71
N ILE A 465 -4.75 -1.90 -11.09
CA ILE A 465 -4.90 -3.35 -11.25
C ILE A 465 -4.18 -4.03 -10.10
N ILE A 466 -4.87 -4.94 -9.41
CA ILE A 466 -4.37 -5.59 -8.21
C ILE A 466 -4.34 -7.09 -8.45
N ASP A 467 -3.14 -7.66 -8.55
CA ASP A 467 -2.97 -9.10 -8.64
C ASP A 467 -2.97 -9.74 -7.24
N GLU A 468 -3.49 -10.96 -7.16
CA GLU A 468 -3.64 -11.73 -5.92
C GLU A 468 -4.31 -10.93 -4.78
N ALA A 469 -5.38 -10.20 -5.11
CA ALA A 469 -6.05 -9.24 -4.22
C ALA A 469 -6.50 -9.82 -2.86
N HIS A 470 -6.63 -11.14 -2.73
CA HIS A 470 -6.93 -11.79 -1.46
C HIS A 470 -5.78 -11.74 -0.45
N ARG A 471 -4.52 -11.54 -0.89
CA ARG A 471 -3.33 -11.51 -0.04
C ARG A 471 -3.13 -10.20 0.71
N GLY A 472 -3.64 -9.11 0.19
CA GLY A 472 -3.58 -7.80 0.87
C GLY A 472 -4.16 -7.77 2.29
N TYR A 473 -4.66 -8.91 2.78
CA TYR A 473 -5.27 -9.07 4.09
C TYR A 473 -4.54 -10.07 4.99
N LEU A 474 -3.46 -10.70 4.54
CA LEU A 474 -2.72 -11.69 5.32
C LEU A 474 -1.27 -11.21 5.49
N LEU A 475 -0.86 -10.99 6.74
CA LEU A 475 0.55 -10.82 7.08
C LEU A 475 1.28 -12.13 6.82
N ASP A 476 2.27 -12.09 5.93
CA ASP A 476 3.18 -13.22 5.73
C ASP A 476 4.25 -13.24 6.84
N LYS A 477 4.61 -14.42 7.30
CA LYS A 477 5.62 -14.59 8.35
C LYS A 477 7.07 -14.29 7.89
N GLU A 478 7.29 -14.19 6.59
CA GLU A 478 8.61 -13.91 5.98
C GLU A 478 8.87 -12.41 5.76
N MET A 479 8.28 -11.54 6.57
CA MET A 479 8.52 -10.10 6.50
C MET A 479 9.93 -9.74 6.95
N GLY A 480 10.66 -8.96 6.16
CA GLY A 480 11.99 -8.45 6.49
C GLY A 480 11.99 -7.40 7.62
N GLU A 481 13.18 -6.98 8.08
CA GLU A 481 13.33 -6.01 9.18
C GLU A 481 12.63 -4.66 8.94
N ASP A 482 12.49 -4.22 7.69
CA ASP A 482 11.73 -3.03 7.30
C ASP A 482 10.22 -3.18 7.52
N GLU A 483 9.71 -4.40 7.64
CA GLU A 483 8.30 -4.75 7.78
C GLU A 483 7.86 -4.87 9.25
N ILE A 484 8.78 -4.74 10.20
CA ILE A 484 8.50 -4.65 11.65
C ILE A 484 7.53 -3.50 11.98
N LEU A 485 7.37 -2.55 11.06
CA LEU A 485 6.35 -1.48 11.13
C LEU A 485 4.90 -2.00 11.00
N TYR A 486 4.71 -3.23 10.50
CA TYR A 486 3.40 -3.87 10.33
C TYR A 486 3.18 -4.94 11.42
N ARG A 487 3.06 -4.52 12.66
CA ARG A 487 2.99 -5.43 13.82
C ARG A 487 1.67 -6.18 13.97
N ASP A 488 0.62 -5.75 13.27
CA ASP A 488 -0.73 -6.29 13.40
C ASP A 488 -1.35 -6.49 12.02
N GLN A 489 -2.04 -7.62 11.83
CA GLN A 489 -2.79 -7.93 10.62
C GLN A 489 -3.87 -6.88 10.31
N LEU A 490 -4.50 -6.31 11.34
CA LEU A 490 -5.49 -5.24 11.18
C LEU A 490 -4.86 -3.94 10.68
N ASP A 491 -3.65 -3.61 11.13
CA ASP A 491 -2.90 -2.45 10.68
C ASP A 491 -2.48 -2.60 9.20
N TYR A 492 -2.01 -3.79 8.81
CA TYR A 492 -1.69 -4.08 7.41
C TYR A 492 -2.92 -3.97 6.50
N GLN A 493 -4.05 -4.56 6.90
CA GLN A 493 -5.32 -4.45 6.16
C GLN A 493 -5.78 -3.00 6.02
N SER A 494 -5.65 -2.21 7.07
CA SER A 494 -5.97 -0.78 7.05
C SER A 494 -5.10 -0.01 6.06
N LYS A 495 -3.79 -0.26 6.04
CA LYS A 495 -2.84 0.39 5.14
C LYS A 495 -3.03 -0.03 3.69
N TYR A 496 -3.29 -1.31 3.44
CA TYR A 496 -3.63 -1.83 2.11
C TYR A 496 -4.88 -1.14 1.55
N ARG A 497 -5.94 -1.12 2.34
CA ARG A 497 -7.19 -0.45 1.97
C ARG A 497 -6.97 1.03 1.71
N MET A 498 -6.16 1.69 2.51
CA MET A 498 -5.83 3.10 2.35
C MET A 498 -5.14 3.38 1.01
N VAL A 499 -4.16 2.57 0.59
CA VAL A 499 -3.50 2.71 -0.72
C VAL A 499 -4.52 2.59 -1.85
N ILE A 500 -5.38 1.57 -1.80
CA ILE A 500 -6.39 1.33 -2.83
C ILE A 500 -7.40 2.48 -2.90
N GLU A 501 -7.84 2.98 -1.75
CA GLU A 501 -8.84 4.04 -1.66
C GLU A 501 -8.25 5.45 -1.86
N TYR A 502 -6.93 5.61 -1.81
CA TYR A 502 -6.29 6.92 -1.94
C TYR A 502 -6.50 7.53 -3.32
N PHE A 503 -6.30 6.74 -4.38
CA PHE A 503 -6.39 7.23 -5.74
C PHE A 503 -7.82 7.28 -6.28
N ASP A 504 -8.15 8.36 -6.98
CA ASP A 504 -9.40 8.53 -7.72
C ASP A 504 -9.34 7.74 -9.03
N ALA A 505 -9.34 6.43 -8.94
CA ALA A 505 -9.11 5.50 -10.03
C ALA A 505 -10.17 4.40 -10.05
N VAL A 506 -10.39 3.79 -11.20
CA VAL A 506 -11.08 2.49 -11.30
C VAL A 506 -10.15 1.41 -10.74
N LYS A 507 -10.69 0.43 -10.02
CA LYS A 507 -9.93 -0.66 -9.41
C LYS A 507 -10.39 -1.99 -9.99
N ILE A 508 -9.45 -2.74 -10.58
CA ILE A 508 -9.68 -4.09 -11.09
C ILE A 508 -8.82 -5.06 -10.28
N ALA A 509 -9.48 -5.92 -9.53
CA ALA A 509 -8.83 -6.91 -8.69
C ALA A 509 -8.91 -8.29 -9.33
N LEU A 510 -7.79 -9.02 -9.33
CA LEU A 510 -7.72 -10.42 -9.75
C LEU A 510 -7.40 -11.29 -8.55
N THR A 511 -8.07 -12.45 -8.49
CA THR A 511 -7.80 -13.44 -7.44
C THR A 511 -8.20 -14.83 -7.90
N ALA A 512 -7.50 -15.85 -7.44
CA ALA A 512 -7.92 -17.23 -7.63
C ALA A 512 -9.11 -17.58 -6.72
N THR A 513 -9.11 -17.04 -5.52
CA THR A 513 -10.05 -17.38 -4.44
C THR A 513 -10.57 -16.10 -3.81
N PRO A 514 -11.76 -15.61 -4.21
CA PRO A 514 -12.34 -14.42 -3.61
C PRO A 514 -12.67 -14.68 -2.13
N ALA A 515 -11.88 -14.08 -1.25
CA ALA A 515 -12.14 -14.08 0.19
C ALA A 515 -13.29 -13.11 0.54
N LEU A 516 -13.88 -13.26 1.73
CA LEU A 516 -14.94 -12.37 2.19
C LEU A 516 -14.53 -10.90 2.14
N HIS A 517 -13.33 -10.58 2.59
CA HIS A 517 -12.79 -9.21 2.59
C HIS A 517 -12.60 -8.65 1.17
N THR A 518 -12.16 -9.49 0.21
CA THR A 518 -12.02 -9.07 -1.18
C THR A 518 -13.39 -8.68 -1.76
N THR A 519 -14.42 -9.46 -1.47
CA THR A 519 -15.78 -9.15 -1.92
C THR A 519 -16.41 -7.95 -1.21
N GLN A 520 -15.98 -7.63 -0.01
CA GLN A 520 -16.40 -6.42 0.70
C GLN A 520 -15.87 -5.13 0.04
N ILE A 521 -14.68 -5.16 -0.56
CA ILE A 521 -14.09 -3.98 -1.22
C ILE A 521 -14.52 -3.90 -2.69
N PHE A 522 -14.42 -5.02 -3.42
CA PHE A 522 -14.58 -5.03 -4.87
C PHE A 522 -15.98 -5.49 -5.33
N GLY A 523 -16.83 -5.92 -4.40
CA GLY A 523 -18.14 -6.49 -4.74
C GLY A 523 -18.08 -7.94 -5.22
N LYS A 524 -19.17 -8.41 -5.80
CA LYS A 524 -19.23 -9.75 -6.40
C LYS A 524 -18.40 -9.80 -7.68
N PRO A 525 -17.72 -10.93 -7.97
CA PRO A 525 -16.99 -11.07 -9.22
C PRO A 525 -17.89 -10.84 -10.44
N VAL A 526 -17.43 -9.98 -11.36
CA VAL A 526 -18.09 -9.77 -12.68
C VAL A 526 -17.81 -10.92 -13.64
N PHE A 527 -16.71 -11.64 -13.38
CA PHE A 527 -16.34 -12.86 -14.09
C PHE A 527 -15.78 -13.90 -13.11
N LYS A 528 -16.15 -15.16 -13.33
CA LYS A 528 -15.66 -16.28 -12.53
C LYS A 528 -15.26 -17.43 -13.44
N TYR A 529 -14.03 -17.94 -13.25
CA TYR A 529 -13.53 -19.13 -13.93
C TYR A 529 -12.84 -20.03 -12.91
N THR A 530 -13.48 -21.13 -12.59
CA THR A 530 -13.06 -22.02 -11.52
C THR A 530 -12.03 -23.04 -11.99
N TYR A 531 -11.29 -23.63 -11.04
CA TYR A 531 -10.39 -24.74 -11.29
C TYR A 531 -11.11 -25.90 -12.01
N ARG A 532 -12.31 -26.26 -11.55
CA ARG A 532 -13.09 -27.36 -12.13
C ARG A 532 -13.49 -27.09 -13.59
N GLU A 533 -13.87 -25.86 -13.91
CA GLU A 533 -14.17 -25.48 -15.32
C GLU A 533 -12.90 -25.60 -16.16
N ALA A 534 -11.76 -25.16 -15.67
CA ALA A 534 -10.49 -25.24 -16.38
C ALA A 534 -10.03 -26.68 -16.63
N VAL A 535 -10.29 -27.60 -15.70
CA VAL A 535 -10.01 -29.04 -15.87
C VAL A 535 -10.96 -29.65 -16.89
N ILE A 536 -12.27 -29.38 -16.82
CA ILE A 536 -13.27 -29.87 -17.75
C ILE A 536 -12.96 -29.43 -19.20
N GLU A 537 -12.53 -28.17 -19.36
CA GLU A 537 -12.16 -27.61 -20.67
C GLU A 537 -10.73 -28.00 -21.11
N GLY A 538 -9.99 -28.76 -20.31
CA GLY A 538 -8.67 -29.27 -20.64
C GLY A 538 -7.54 -28.23 -20.60
N TYR A 539 -7.73 -27.14 -19.85
CA TYR A 539 -6.70 -26.11 -19.65
C TYR A 539 -5.87 -26.30 -18.39
N LEU A 540 -6.34 -27.10 -17.46
CA LEU A 540 -5.61 -27.58 -16.28
C LEU A 540 -5.74 -29.09 -16.16
N VAL A 541 -4.80 -29.71 -15.44
CA VAL A 541 -4.83 -31.13 -15.11
C VAL A 541 -5.49 -31.31 -13.75
N ASP A 542 -6.29 -32.36 -13.59
CA ASP A 542 -6.82 -32.71 -12.28
C ASP A 542 -5.72 -33.37 -11.44
N TYR A 543 -5.90 -33.34 -10.13
CA TYR A 543 -4.97 -33.97 -9.19
C TYR A 543 -5.61 -35.20 -8.55
N ASP A 544 -4.78 -36.19 -8.27
CA ASP A 544 -5.19 -37.39 -7.57
C ASP A 544 -5.52 -37.11 -6.09
N ALA A 545 -6.32 -38.00 -5.50
CA ALA A 545 -6.62 -37.89 -4.09
C ALA A 545 -5.33 -37.92 -3.25
N PRO A 546 -5.16 -37.00 -2.26
CA PRO A 546 -3.94 -36.93 -1.48
C PRO A 546 -3.62 -38.25 -0.76
N HIS A 547 -2.44 -38.80 -1.03
CA HIS A 547 -1.90 -39.91 -0.26
C HIS A 547 -1.50 -39.42 1.14
N LYS A 548 -1.96 -40.06 2.18
CA LYS A 548 -1.66 -39.70 3.57
C LYS A 548 -0.77 -40.74 4.20
N ILE A 549 0.48 -40.39 4.44
CA ILE A 549 1.41 -41.22 5.20
C ILE A 549 0.99 -41.17 6.67
N LYS A 550 0.57 -42.33 7.22
CA LYS A 550 0.15 -42.46 8.60
C LYS A 550 1.25 -43.11 9.40
N THR A 551 1.72 -42.43 10.43
CA THR A 551 2.66 -42.94 11.43
C THR A 551 1.94 -43.02 12.79
N LYS A 552 2.47 -43.84 13.71
CA LYS A 552 1.94 -43.89 15.05
C LYS A 552 1.98 -42.52 15.73
N LEU A 553 3.04 -41.76 15.49
CA LEU A 553 3.22 -40.43 16.06
C LEU A 553 2.19 -39.43 15.54
N ASN A 554 1.87 -39.42 14.25
CA ASN A 554 0.90 -38.46 13.68
C ASN A 554 -0.57 -38.90 13.89
N THR A 555 -0.82 -40.05 14.47
CA THR A 555 -2.16 -40.54 14.86
C THR A 555 -2.43 -40.42 16.35
N GLU A 556 -1.44 -40.66 17.20
CA GLU A 556 -1.58 -40.75 18.65
C GLU A 556 -0.96 -39.57 19.44
N GLY A 557 -0.11 -38.75 18.77
CA GLY A 557 0.66 -37.68 19.42
C GLY A 557 1.90 -38.21 20.18
N ILE A 558 2.65 -37.33 20.81
CA ILE A 558 3.81 -37.66 21.66
C ILE A 558 3.43 -37.41 23.11
N LYS A 559 3.62 -38.43 23.97
CA LYS A 559 3.37 -38.35 25.39
C LYS A 559 4.62 -38.77 26.17
N TYR A 560 5.12 -37.85 26.95
CA TYR A 560 6.19 -38.13 27.92
C TYR A 560 5.62 -38.20 29.31
N LYS A 561 6.01 -39.23 30.04
CA LYS A 561 5.55 -39.43 31.42
C LYS A 561 6.42 -38.65 32.40
N LYS A 562 5.86 -38.33 33.56
CA LYS A 562 6.62 -37.83 34.67
C LYS A 562 7.77 -38.81 35.01
N GLY A 563 8.98 -38.29 35.12
CA GLY A 563 10.18 -39.09 35.39
C GLY A 563 11.00 -39.45 34.15
N GLU A 564 10.55 -39.13 32.96
CA GLU A 564 11.32 -39.29 31.71
C GLU A 564 12.22 -38.08 31.45
N THR A 565 13.29 -38.25 30.66
CA THR A 565 14.17 -37.19 30.15
C THR A 565 13.92 -36.98 28.68
N LEU A 566 13.97 -35.73 28.23
CA LEU A 566 13.83 -35.35 26.84
C LEU A 566 15.21 -35.13 26.22
N ALA A 567 15.42 -35.64 25.02
CA ALA A 567 16.53 -35.20 24.19
C ALA A 567 16.22 -33.80 23.60
N LEU A 568 17.00 -32.82 23.99
CA LEU A 568 16.91 -31.44 23.49
C LEU A 568 17.99 -31.26 22.42
N TYR A 569 17.56 -30.93 21.24
CA TYR A 569 18.43 -30.58 20.11
C TYR A 569 18.64 -29.04 20.08
N ASP A 570 19.89 -28.63 20.12
CA ASP A 570 20.25 -27.23 19.90
C ASP A 570 20.50 -27.00 18.38
N PRO A 571 19.63 -26.23 17.71
CA PRO A 571 19.75 -26.01 16.25
C PRO A 571 20.98 -25.16 15.88
N VAL A 572 21.58 -24.42 16.83
CA VAL A 572 22.76 -23.58 16.57
C VAL A 572 24.06 -24.38 16.65
N THR A 573 24.17 -25.28 17.63
CA THR A 573 25.38 -26.08 17.85
C THR A 573 25.30 -27.48 17.24
N GLY A 574 24.12 -27.97 16.92
CA GLY A 574 23.86 -29.35 16.48
C GLY A 574 24.00 -30.38 17.60
N GLU A 575 24.17 -29.96 18.84
CA GLU A 575 24.35 -30.87 19.99
C GLU A 575 23.01 -31.35 20.53
N ILE A 576 22.96 -32.63 20.93
CA ILE A 576 21.84 -33.23 21.61
C ILE A 576 22.18 -33.31 23.09
N THR A 577 21.43 -32.58 23.90
CA THR A 577 21.53 -32.64 25.36
C THR A 577 20.26 -33.25 25.98
N ASN A 578 20.39 -33.95 27.09
CA ASN A 578 19.22 -34.45 27.82
C ASN A 578 18.65 -33.35 28.75
N SER A 579 17.34 -33.19 28.75
CA SER A 579 16.67 -32.33 29.74
C SER A 579 16.85 -32.86 31.17
N GLU A 580 16.58 -32.01 32.14
CA GLU A 580 16.28 -32.50 33.49
C GLU A 580 15.09 -33.45 33.46
N VAL A 581 15.00 -34.33 34.48
CA VAL A 581 13.88 -35.27 34.63
C VAL A 581 12.56 -34.50 34.74
N LEU A 582 11.61 -34.85 33.87
CA LEU A 582 10.30 -34.18 33.81
C LEU A 582 9.58 -34.33 35.17
N GLN A 583 9.21 -33.18 35.72
CA GLN A 583 8.46 -33.14 36.99
C GLN A 583 6.97 -33.39 36.78
N ASP A 584 6.44 -33.18 35.58
CA ASP A 584 5.06 -33.43 35.20
C ASP A 584 4.99 -34.12 33.82
N GLU A 585 3.81 -34.68 33.50
CA GLU A 585 3.54 -35.28 32.17
C GLU A 585 3.52 -34.21 31.10
N LEU A 586 4.25 -34.42 29.99
CA LEU A 586 4.30 -33.52 28.85
C LEU A 586 3.65 -34.19 27.64
N ASN A 587 2.59 -33.56 27.11
CA ASN A 587 1.85 -34.05 25.95
C ASN A 587 1.98 -33.10 24.79
N PHE A 588 2.35 -33.61 23.61
CA PHE A 588 2.29 -32.88 22.36
C PHE A 588 1.22 -33.51 21.47
N ASP A 589 0.15 -32.74 21.21
CA ASP A 589 -0.89 -33.15 20.29
C ASP A 589 -0.37 -33.17 18.85
N VAL A 590 -1.01 -33.98 18.01
CA VAL A 590 -0.69 -34.08 16.55
C VAL A 590 -0.62 -32.72 15.85
N GLU A 591 -1.39 -31.74 16.33
CA GLU A 591 -1.38 -30.36 15.80
C GLU A 591 -0.09 -29.57 16.04
N GLN A 592 0.77 -30.05 16.93
CA GLN A 592 2.02 -29.38 17.32
C GLN A 592 3.25 -29.92 16.58
N PHE A 593 3.09 -31.03 15.81
CA PHE A 593 4.16 -31.60 14.99
C PHE A 593 4.62 -30.65 13.91
N ASN A 594 5.93 -30.67 13.66
CA ASN A 594 6.63 -29.80 12.72
C ASN A 594 6.38 -28.29 12.92
N ARG A 595 5.87 -27.90 14.09
CA ARG A 595 5.68 -26.50 14.49
C ARG A 595 6.32 -26.16 15.83
N LYS A 596 6.07 -26.99 16.86
CA LYS A 596 6.66 -26.86 18.20
C LYS A 596 7.65 -27.98 18.50
N VAL A 597 7.51 -29.10 17.80
CA VAL A 597 8.35 -30.27 17.93
C VAL A 597 8.75 -30.74 16.54
N ILE A 598 10.02 -30.58 16.19
CA ILE A 598 10.62 -31.11 14.99
C ILE A 598 11.50 -32.29 15.43
N THR A 599 11.13 -33.51 15.05
CA THR A 599 11.92 -34.71 15.38
C THR A 599 12.58 -35.26 14.11
N PRO A 600 13.92 -35.32 14.04
CA PRO A 600 14.62 -35.87 12.90
C PRO A 600 14.17 -37.26 12.49
N GLU A 601 13.93 -38.15 13.48
CA GLU A 601 13.50 -39.52 13.25
C GLU A 601 12.12 -39.62 12.59
N PHE A 602 11.19 -38.78 13.03
CA PHE A 602 9.86 -38.69 12.39
C PHE A 602 9.95 -38.23 10.94
N ASN A 603 10.72 -37.16 10.70
CA ASN A 603 10.93 -36.65 9.35
C ASN A 603 11.67 -37.68 8.49
N ARG A 604 12.70 -38.38 9.01
CA ARG A 604 13.39 -39.44 8.30
C ARG A 604 12.43 -40.56 7.86
N THR A 605 11.64 -41.10 8.77
CA THR A 605 10.69 -42.19 8.48
C THR A 605 9.70 -41.77 7.37
N VAL A 606 9.19 -40.53 7.44
CA VAL A 606 8.27 -40.01 6.41
C VAL A 606 8.97 -39.84 5.07
N LEU A 607 10.21 -39.33 5.07
CA LEU A 607 10.98 -39.08 3.87
C LEU A 607 11.49 -40.39 3.22
N GLU A 608 11.80 -41.40 4.00
CA GLU A 608 12.12 -42.77 3.50
C GLU A 608 10.91 -43.37 2.75
N GLU A 609 9.70 -43.23 3.28
CA GLU A 609 8.48 -43.67 2.59
C GLU A 609 8.26 -42.88 1.29
N ILE A 610 8.44 -41.55 1.33
CA ILE A 610 8.35 -40.69 0.13
C ILE A 610 9.42 -41.08 -0.93
N ALA A 611 10.62 -41.42 -0.51
CA ALA A 611 11.71 -41.80 -1.39
C ALA A 611 11.48 -43.13 -2.12
N HIS A 612 10.55 -43.96 -1.67
CA HIS A 612 10.10 -45.14 -2.41
C HIS A 612 9.24 -44.78 -3.63
N ASP A 613 8.48 -43.70 -3.54
CA ASP A 613 7.55 -43.27 -4.60
C ASP A 613 8.17 -42.29 -5.57
N ILE A 614 9.23 -41.55 -5.16
CA ILE A 614 9.85 -40.49 -5.95
C ILE A 614 11.27 -40.87 -6.34
N ASP A 615 11.51 -41.03 -7.64
CA ASP A 615 12.84 -41.19 -8.22
C ASP A 615 13.30 -39.84 -8.81
N PRO A 616 14.33 -39.18 -8.19
CA PRO A 616 14.82 -37.88 -8.68
C PRO A 616 15.50 -37.96 -10.07
N GLU A 617 15.88 -39.11 -10.51
CA GLU A 617 16.54 -39.32 -11.83
C GLU A 617 15.52 -39.66 -12.93
N ASP A 618 14.31 -40.05 -12.59
CA ASP A 618 13.28 -40.35 -13.58
C ASP A 618 12.63 -39.04 -14.11
N VAL A 619 13.04 -38.67 -15.33
CA VAL A 619 12.53 -37.49 -16.03
C VAL A 619 11.01 -37.58 -16.26
N MET A 620 10.44 -38.78 -16.37
CA MET A 620 9.02 -38.99 -16.62
C MET A 620 8.16 -38.69 -15.36
N GLN A 621 8.75 -38.75 -14.19
CA GLN A 621 8.06 -38.36 -12.96
C GLN A 621 7.98 -36.84 -12.78
N GLY A 622 8.72 -36.05 -13.61
CA GLY A 622 8.72 -34.61 -13.51
C GLY A 622 9.44 -34.10 -12.26
N LYS A 623 9.01 -32.93 -11.75
CA LYS A 623 9.63 -32.28 -10.58
C LYS A 623 8.75 -32.39 -9.34
N THR A 624 9.40 -32.49 -8.18
CA THR A 624 8.76 -32.57 -6.88
C THR A 624 8.96 -31.28 -6.09
N LEU A 625 7.90 -30.79 -5.49
CA LEU A 625 7.94 -29.62 -4.59
C LEU A 625 7.51 -30.03 -3.18
N ILE A 626 8.39 -29.83 -2.20
CA ILE A 626 8.14 -30.17 -0.79
C ILE A 626 7.97 -28.90 0.01
N PHE A 627 6.86 -28.80 0.74
CA PHE A 627 6.53 -27.65 1.60
C PHE A 627 6.93 -27.92 3.05
N ALA A 628 7.95 -27.19 3.54
CA ALA A 628 8.42 -27.21 4.92
C ALA A 628 7.64 -26.20 5.79
N VAL A 629 7.78 -26.30 7.12
CA VAL A 629 7.14 -25.38 8.09
C VAL A 629 7.85 -24.04 8.11
N ASP A 630 9.18 -24.09 8.19
CA ASP A 630 10.10 -22.94 8.26
C ASP A 630 11.43 -23.30 7.59
N ASP A 631 12.36 -22.38 7.64
CA ASP A 631 13.64 -22.47 6.95
C ASP A 631 14.56 -23.57 7.53
N GLU A 632 14.57 -23.72 8.87
CA GLU A 632 15.33 -24.75 9.57
C GLU A 632 14.78 -26.16 9.26
N HIS A 633 13.46 -26.30 9.20
CA HIS A 633 12.81 -27.52 8.78
C HIS A 633 13.13 -27.86 7.31
N ALA A 634 13.23 -26.85 6.44
CA ALA A 634 13.64 -27.05 5.06
C ALA A 634 15.08 -27.57 4.95
N ASP A 635 16.01 -27.05 5.77
CA ASP A 635 17.39 -27.54 5.85
C ASP A 635 17.45 -28.99 6.33
N LEU A 636 16.68 -29.34 7.36
CA LEU A 636 16.58 -30.70 7.85
C LEU A 636 16.07 -31.67 6.76
N ILE A 637 15.00 -31.31 6.06
CA ILE A 637 14.43 -32.13 4.98
C ILE A 637 15.47 -32.36 3.89
N VAL A 638 16.16 -31.28 3.44
CA VAL A 638 17.19 -31.38 2.40
C VAL A 638 18.35 -32.29 2.85
N SER A 639 18.79 -32.13 4.11
CA SER A 639 19.88 -32.98 4.65
C SER A 639 19.49 -34.46 4.67
N LEU A 640 18.30 -34.76 5.20
CA LEU A 640 17.80 -36.13 5.27
C LEU A 640 17.59 -36.77 3.90
N LEU A 641 16.99 -36.03 2.95
CA LEU A 641 16.79 -36.53 1.60
C LEU A 641 18.11 -36.80 0.89
N LYS A 642 19.09 -35.92 1.03
CA LYS A 642 20.43 -36.14 0.47
C LYS A 642 21.11 -37.37 1.03
N GLU A 643 20.97 -37.63 2.31
CA GLU A 643 21.45 -38.84 2.97
C GLU A 643 20.75 -40.08 2.41
N ILE A 644 19.41 -40.11 2.40
CA ILE A 644 18.62 -41.24 1.91
C ILE A 644 18.92 -41.57 0.45
N TYR A 645 18.95 -40.57 -0.42
CA TYR A 645 19.23 -40.76 -1.85
C TYR A 645 20.71 -41.04 -2.15
N SER A 646 21.65 -40.55 -1.33
CA SER A 646 23.08 -40.92 -1.44
C SER A 646 23.31 -42.39 -1.20
N GLU A 647 22.55 -43.02 -0.28
CA GLU A 647 22.58 -44.48 -0.07
C GLU A 647 22.08 -45.25 -1.29
N GLN A 648 21.29 -44.64 -2.14
CA GLN A 648 20.80 -45.19 -3.42
C GLN A 648 21.70 -44.82 -4.61
N GLY A 649 22.76 -44.05 -4.40
CA GLY A 649 23.73 -43.65 -5.44
C GLY A 649 23.30 -42.43 -6.27
N ILE A 650 22.30 -41.66 -5.82
CA ILE A 650 21.76 -40.46 -6.50
C ILE A 650 22.60 -39.22 -6.11
N ASP A 651 22.86 -38.35 -7.10
CA ASP A 651 23.66 -37.15 -6.89
C ASP A 651 22.96 -36.14 -5.99
N ASN A 652 23.72 -35.51 -5.10
CA ASN A 652 23.25 -34.45 -4.19
C ASN A 652 22.69 -33.21 -4.89
N ASP A 653 23.04 -33.00 -6.17
CA ASP A 653 22.54 -31.88 -6.97
C ASP A 653 21.03 -32.01 -7.34
N ALA A 654 20.49 -33.23 -7.21
CA ALA A 654 19.06 -33.47 -7.46
C ALA A 654 18.13 -32.78 -6.47
N ILE A 655 18.63 -32.39 -5.28
CA ILE A 655 17.83 -31.85 -4.18
C ILE A 655 18.34 -30.47 -3.77
N MET A 656 17.46 -29.49 -3.73
CA MET A 656 17.82 -28.10 -3.38
C MET A 656 16.79 -27.46 -2.45
N LYS A 657 17.29 -26.67 -1.47
CA LYS A 657 16.46 -25.71 -0.73
C LYS A 657 16.23 -24.46 -1.57
N ILE A 658 14.99 -24.02 -1.70
CA ILE A 658 14.61 -22.77 -2.37
C ILE A 658 13.70 -21.97 -1.44
N THR A 659 14.33 -21.12 -0.61
CA THR A 659 13.65 -20.23 0.36
C THR A 659 14.25 -18.84 0.28
N GLY A 660 13.62 -17.85 0.90
CA GLY A 660 14.11 -16.47 0.94
C GLY A 660 15.48 -16.31 1.61
N SER A 661 15.93 -17.27 2.42
CA SER A 661 17.21 -17.25 3.14
C SER A 661 18.39 -17.77 2.31
N VAL A 662 18.16 -18.34 1.13
CA VAL A 662 19.21 -18.90 0.26
C VAL A 662 20.31 -17.88 -0.01
N GLY A 663 21.56 -18.29 0.25
CA GLY A 663 22.73 -17.41 0.06
C GLY A 663 22.79 -16.23 1.03
N GLY A 664 22.21 -16.38 2.25
CA GLY A 664 22.17 -15.33 3.27
C GLY A 664 21.12 -14.24 2.96
N GLY A 665 20.04 -14.59 2.27
CA GLY A 665 18.99 -13.64 1.88
C GLY A 665 19.32 -12.79 0.65
N ASN A 666 20.36 -13.16 -0.10
CA ASN A 666 20.73 -12.46 -1.33
C ASN A 666 19.71 -12.76 -2.44
N LYS A 667 18.93 -11.77 -2.83
CA LYS A 667 17.88 -11.87 -3.85
C LYS A 667 18.37 -12.51 -5.16
N ARG A 668 19.59 -12.16 -5.63
CA ARG A 668 20.15 -12.71 -6.85
C ARG A 668 20.36 -14.22 -6.77
N LYS A 669 20.88 -14.72 -5.63
CA LYS A 669 21.09 -16.16 -5.43
C LYS A 669 19.77 -16.92 -5.32
N VAL A 670 18.76 -16.31 -4.71
CA VAL A 670 17.41 -16.88 -4.67
C VAL A 670 16.82 -17.01 -6.08
N GLN A 671 16.94 -15.97 -6.90
CA GLN A 671 16.50 -16.00 -8.30
C GLN A 671 17.28 -17.01 -9.15
N GLU A 672 18.60 -17.14 -8.95
CA GLU A 672 19.42 -18.15 -9.61
C GLU A 672 18.96 -19.57 -9.24
N ALA A 673 18.63 -19.84 -7.99
CA ALA A 673 18.10 -21.13 -7.54
C ALA A 673 16.73 -21.43 -8.19
N ILE A 674 15.85 -20.43 -8.28
CA ILE A 674 14.54 -20.55 -8.96
C ILE A 674 14.73 -20.84 -10.46
N LYS A 675 15.58 -20.08 -11.15
CA LYS A 675 15.88 -20.28 -12.58
C LYS A 675 16.47 -21.66 -12.84
N ARG A 676 17.35 -22.13 -11.98
CA ARG A 676 17.94 -23.45 -12.04
C ARG A 676 16.87 -24.53 -11.90
N PHE A 677 15.98 -24.44 -10.91
CA PHE A 677 14.87 -25.36 -10.74
C PHE A 677 13.89 -25.35 -11.92
N LYS A 678 13.68 -24.18 -12.55
CA LYS A 678 12.78 -24.05 -13.71
C LYS A 678 13.37 -24.63 -14.99
N ASN A 679 14.66 -24.37 -15.27
CA ASN A 679 15.23 -24.53 -16.61
C ASN A 679 16.19 -25.71 -16.74
N GLU A 680 16.71 -26.26 -15.63
CA GLU A 680 17.66 -27.33 -15.62
C GLU A 680 17.00 -28.65 -15.20
N ARG A 681 17.59 -29.79 -15.64
CA ARG A 681 17.15 -31.12 -15.22
C ARG A 681 17.21 -31.24 -13.68
N PHE A 682 18.34 -30.80 -13.09
CA PHE A 682 18.55 -30.77 -11.65
C PHE A 682 18.62 -29.33 -11.14
N PRO A 683 18.04 -29.07 -9.96
CA PRO A 683 17.35 -30.00 -9.06
C PRO A 683 15.99 -30.47 -9.59
N SER A 684 15.66 -31.74 -9.33
CA SER A 684 14.34 -32.32 -9.57
C SER A 684 13.45 -32.25 -8.33
N ILE A 685 14.05 -32.15 -7.13
CA ILE A 685 13.35 -31.96 -5.86
C ILE A 685 13.70 -30.60 -5.28
N ALA A 686 12.70 -29.76 -5.06
CA ALA A 686 12.84 -28.47 -4.37
C ALA A 686 12.11 -28.49 -3.02
N VAL A 687 12.79 -28.04 -1.96
CA VAL A 687 12.21 -27.86 -0.63
C VAL A 687 12.03 -26.37 -0.38
N THR A 688 10.81 -25.94 -0.07
CA THR A 688 10.44 -24.53 0.13
C THR A 688 9.55 -24.35 1.34
N VAL A 689 9.47 -23.13 1.84
CA VAL A 689 8.47 -22.74 2.87
C VAL A 689 7.26 -22.10 2.18
N ASP A 690 7.40 -20.88 1.72
CA ASP A 690 6.32 -20.11 1.08
C ASP A 690 6.71 -19.47 -0.25
N LEU A 691 8.03 -19.40 -0.57
CA LEU A 691 8.53 -18.68 -1.73
C LEU A 691 7.97 -19.20 -3.05
N LEU A 692 7.83 -20.51 -3.20
CA LEU A 692 7.31 -21.16 -4.39
C LEU A 692 5.77 -21.32 -4.39
N THR A 693 5.07 -20.81 -3.38
CA THR A 693 3.61 -20.88 -3.32
C THR A 693 2.93 -19.94 -4.30
N THR A 694 3.60 -18.86 -4.70
CA THR A 694 3.08 -17.86 -5.63
C THR A 694 4.12 -17.45 -6.65
N GLY A 695 3.62 -17.09 -7.82
CA GLY A 695 4.39 -16.37 -8.83
C GLY A 695 5.33 -17.20 -9.69
N ILE A 696 5.70 -18.43 -9.36
CA ILE A 696 6.66 -19.22 -10.13
C ILE A 696 5.95 -20.18 -11.07
N ASP A 697 6.31 -20.11 -12.34
CA ASP A 697 5.79 -20.98 -13.41
C ASP A 697 6.79 -22.08 -13.74
N VAL A 698 6.55 -23.28 -13.19
CA VAL A 698 7.31 -24.52 -13.49
C VAL A 698 6.28 -25.60 -13.84
N PRO A 699 5.92 -25.75 -15.13
CA PRO A 699 4.91 -26.71 -15.55
C PRO A 699 5.28 -28.18 -15.29
N GLU A 700 6.58 -28.47 -15.15
CA GLU A 700 7.11 -29.80 -14.89
C GLU A 700 6.87 -30.31 -13.46
N ILE A 701 6.31 -29.50 -12.55
CA ILE A 701 5.95 -29.95 -11.21
C ILE A 701 4.74 -30.89 -11.30
N THR A 702 4.94 -32.14 -10.95
CA THR A 702 3.92 -33.20 -10.95
C THR A 702 3.57 -33.66 -9.55
N THR A 703 4.51 -33.54 -8.60
CA THR A 703 4.36 -34.06 -7.24
C THR A 703 4.49 -32.94 -6.20
N LEU A 704 3.53 -32.89 -5.28
CA LEU A 704 3.54 -31.98 -4.13
C LEU A 704 3.57 -32.78 -2.82
N VAL A 705 4.49 -32.43 -1.95
CA VAL A 705 4.61 -33.04 -0.63
C VAL A 705 4.38 -31.97 0.44
N PHE A 706 3.44 -32.22 1.34
CA PHE A 706 3.10 -31.31 2.43
C PHE A 706 3.69 -31.84 3.73
N MET A 707 4.89 -31.38 4.11
CA MET A 707 5.52 -31.65 5.40
C MET A 707 5.07 -30.65 6.45
N ARG A 708 4.08 -29.82 6.12
CA ARG A 708 3.45 -28.83 7.00
C ARG A 708 1.94 -28.94 6.96
N ARG A 709 1.29 -28.55 8.06
CA ARG A 709 -0.17 -28.43 8.08
C ARG A 709 -0.60 -27.13 7.43
N VAL A 710 -1.45 -27.20 6.43
CA VAL A 710 -2.03 -26.04 5.77
C VAL A 710 -3.46 -25.83 6.29
N LYS A 711 -3.68 -24.74 7.06
CA LYS A 711 -5.00 -24.42 7.64
C LYS A 711 -5.83 -23.53 6.71
N SER A 712 -5.18 -22.76 5.83
CA SER A 712 -5.85 -21.88 4.88
C SER A 712 -6.21 -22.64 3.60
N ARG A 713 -7.51 -22.70 3.28
CA ARG A 713 -7.99 -23.24 2.01
C ARG A 713 -7.36 -22.50 0.82
N ILE A 714 -7.23 -21.20 0.91
CA ILE A 714 -6.65 -20.36 -0.13
C ILE A 714 -5.19 -20.77 -0.41
N LEU A 715 -4.39 -20.90 0.64
CA LEU A 715 -3.00 -21.32 0.53
C LEU A 715 -2.89 -22.74 -0.04
N PHE A 716 -3.76 -23.63 0.39
CA PHE A 716 -3.80 -25.01 -0.12
C PHE A 716 -4.12 -25.05 -1.64
N GLU A 717 -5.14 -24.32 -2.08
CA GLU A 717 -5.49 -24.23 -3.52
C GLU A 717 -4.35 -23.59 -4.35
N GLN A 718 -3.63 -22.63 -3.81
CA GLN A 718 -2.46 -22.05 -4.47
C GLN A 718 -1.29 -23.04 -4.58
N MET A 719 -1.03 -23.82 -3.54
CA MET A 719 -0.02 -24.86 -3.54
C MET A 719 -0.39 -25.95 -4.57
N LEU A 720 -1.63 -26.43 -4.58
CA LEU A 720 -2.12 -27.38 -5.56
C LEU A 720 -1.98 -26.86 -7.00
N GLY A 721 -2.29 -25.60 -7.22
CA GLY A 721 -2.16 -24.96 -8.53
C GLY A 721 -0.75 -24.91 -9.10
N ARG A 722 0.27 -25.42 -8.38
CA ARG A 722 1.64 -25.57 -8.90
C ARG A 722 1.80 -26.86 -9.73
N ALA A 723 1.10 -27.92 -9.37
CA ALA A 723 1.18 -29.21 -10.05
C ALA A 723 -0.01 -29.52 -10.98
N THR A 724 -0.88 -28.54 -11.23
CA THR A 724 -2.07 -28.74 -12.06
C THR A 724 -1.96 -28.07 -13.43
N ARG A 725 -0.77 -27.65 -13.83
CA ARG A 725 -0.50 -27.04 -15.13
C ARG A 725 -0.27 -28.07 -16.19
N LEU A 726 -0.67 -27.72 -17.42
CA LEU A 726 -0.26 -28.53 -18.57
C LEU A 726 1.24 -28.35 -18.80
N CYS A 727 1.97 -29.44 -18.89
CA CYS A 727 3.32 -29.45 -19.40
C CYS A 727 3.24 -29.54 -20.94
N PRO A 728 3.89 -28.62 -21.68
CA PRO A 728 3.88 -28.60 -23.14
C PRO A 728 4.45 -29.85 -23.76
#